data_99a5f87611475e0db536ead39ea83355
#
_entry.id   99a5f87611475e0db536ead39ea83355
#
_cell.length_a   1.000
_cell.length_b   1.000
_cell.length_c   1.000
_cell.angle_alpha   90.00
_cell.angle_beta   90.00
_cell.angle_gamma   90.00
#
_symmetry.space_group_name_H-M   'P 1'
#
loop_
_entity.id
_entity.type
_entity.pdbx_description
1 polymer ?
#
loop_
_entity_poly.entity_id
_entity_poly.type
_entity_poly.pdbx_seq_one_letter_code
_entity_poly.pdbx_strand_id
1 'polypeptide(L)'
;MSTAFEVDNTVMNTVVATPFSTQIPVLEGIYDLTPDQILLDQEQHESEVRSYPRRLPIAIKQAYGALVEDTRGQLFLDCLAGAGTLALGYNHPEINQALIAQLDSGLPYQTLDIATQAKTHFIKTVKEFLPQELAGDCVIQFCGPSGADAVEAAIKLAKQTTGRNTMFAFRGAYHGMTNGTMGMMGNLGTKARRTGLMSDVHFMPFPYNLRCPFGLGGDEGAKASIRYIERLLHDDEAGIMKPAAIVVEPVQGEGGVVPAPAFWLKELRRICDEHGILLIFDEIQCGVGKSGYNFAFEEADIVPDILCLSKAIGGGMPMSLLVINKQHDTWKPGEHTGTFRGNQLAMVSGAKALEIIQRDNLVEHANIAGQYLRHGLEAIQSRVNCIAEVRGKGLMLGVEIRKPGNDLNKFGEPVSDGELTLKIQRAALERGLMVEKGGRDGSVIRFLPPLIISFEQIDFALRVLEEAIIVAGGSHLDSQEGNAAWKQHFVQTGESGSDEFAKAMNHTTAKMKAVFEQIDAPYSGLEPKQLEQAIKAVDLNNKSASLIDVIGETADLVAKNSIIVQHPDCIAHLHTPPLMPSIVAEAMIAALNQSMDSWDQASAATYVEQKVIDWMCEKYELGAQADGIFTSGGTQSNLMGLLLARDWIADKLDSHSIQKLGLPDYASKLRILCSKKSHFTVQKSASLLGLGESSVCCVDANPNGTIKVEALKVEIDALKSQGLIPFAVVGTAGTTDHGAIDDLVSIAGIAEQNALWFHVDSAYGGALILSSHKSRLAGIERADSVSVDFHKLFYQTISCGAVLLKDKANFKYLLHHADYLNREHDELPNLVDKSIATTKRFDALKVFMTMQSVGPDTLGKMYDHLLEQTQQVADLIESDSAFELLAQPSLSTVLFRVCDSQTNDLDELNKALRLQALTRGIAVLGETVVNDKSALKFTILNPCLKISDFESLLNKIKILASELAK
;
A
#
# COMPACT_ATOMS: atom_id res chain seq x y z
N MET A 1 4.32 -6.52 22.61
CA MET A 1 5.55 -6.63 23.39
C MET A 1 6.59 -5.88 22.61
N SER A 2 7.25 -4.91 23.25
CA SER A 2 7.98 -3.86 22.60
C SER A 2 9.11 -4.37 21.73
N THR A 3 9.06 -4.18 20.47
CA THR A 3 10.20 -3.83 19.62
C THR A 3 9.68 -3.42 18.25
N ALA A 4 10.14 -2.28 17.86
CA ALA A 4 10.29 -1.74 16.52
C ALA A 4 9.16 -0.88 15.95
N PHE A 5 8.87 0.21 16.62
CA PHE A 5 8.87 1.50 15.96
C PHE A 5 9.96 2.34 16.65
N GLU A 6 11.17 2.30 16.15
CA GLU A 6 12.08 3.42 16.34
C GLU A 6 11.54 4.58 15.50
N VAL A 7 10.42 5.14 15.94
CA VAL A 7 10.14 6.54 15.68
C VAL A 7 11.24 7.30 16.39
N ASP A 8 11.96 8.07 15.63
CA ASP A 8 13.04 8.94 16.11
C ASP A 8 12.59 9.63 17.42
N ASN A 9 13.02 9.10 18.56
CA ASN A 9 12.70 9.59 19.89
C ASN A 9 13.25 11.01 20.14
N THR A 10 13.88 11.63 19.16
CA THR A 10 14.36 13.02 19.23
C THR A 10 13.24 14.05 19.22
N VAL A 11 12.04 13.75 18.67
CA VAL A 11 10.91 14.69 18.66
C VAL A 11 10.18 14.74 20.01
N MET A 12 10.22 13.68 20.82
CA MET A 12 9.53 13.62 22.12
C MET A 12 10.36 14.13 23.32
N ASN A 13 11.65 14.39 23.16
CA ASN A 13 12.54 14.76 24.28
C ASN A 13 12.57 16.26 24.61
N THR A 14 11.69 17.09 24.03
CA THR A 14 11.61 18.53 24.37
C THR A 14 10.39 18.92 25.23
N VAL A 15 9.45 18.02 25.46
CA VAL A 15 8.47 18.24 26.53
C VAL A 15 9.19 18.00 27.85
N VAL A 16 9.31 19.02 28.67
CA VAL A 16 9.80 18.85 30.06
C VAL A 16 8.84 17.93 30.79
N ALA A 17 9.10 16.62 30.67
CA ALA A 17 8.29 15.58 31.30
C ALA A 17 8.40 15.77 32.81
N THR A 18 7.32 16.15 33.46
CA THR A 18 7.24 15.92 34.88
C THR A 18 7.22 14.40 35.10
N PRO A 19 7.83 13.85 36.16
CA PRO A 19 7.80 12.40 36.41
C PRO A 19 6.40 11.77 36.40
N PHE A 20 5.37 12.57 36.52
CA PHE A 20 3.96 12.18 36.54
C PHE A 20 3.35 12.05 35.11
N SER A 21 3.80 12.80 34.13
CA SER A 21 3.16 12.85 32.79
C SER A 21 3.40 11.60 31.93
N THR A 22 4.40 10.79 32.26
CA THR A 22 4.75 9.55 31.55
C THR A 22 4.34 8.27 32.29
N GLN A 23 3.73 8.40 33.47
CA GLN A 23 3.26 7.24 34.22
C GLN A 23 2.08 6.56 33.49
N ILE A 24 2.02 5.24 33.60
CA ILE A 24 0.86 4.45 33.21
C ILE A 24 0.15 4.07 34.51
N PRO A 25 -1.20 4.15 34.57
CA PRO A 25 -1.91 3.67 35.75
C PRO A 25 -1.53 2.21 36.04
N VAL A 26 -1.06 1.93 37.25
CA VAL A 26 -0.76 0.55 37.68
C VAL A 26 -2.04 -0.02 38.30
N LEU A 27 -2.61 -1.03 37.66
CA LEU A 27 -3.80 -1.69 38.17
C LEU A 27 -3.41 -2.62 39.35
N GLU A 28 -3.53 -2.11 40.59
CA GLU A 28 -3.43 -2.92 41.81
C GLU A 28 -4.84 -3.36 42.32
N GLY A 29 -5.84 -3.44 41.43
CA GLY A 29 -7.20 -3.84 41.76
C GLY A 29 -8.27 -2.97 41.12
N ILE A 30 -9.51 -3.11 41.57
CA ILE A 30 -10.66 -2.30 41.15
C ILE A 30 -10.69 -1.01 41.97
N TYR A 31 -10.74 0.15 41.31
CA TYR A 31 -10.80 1.46 41.96
C TYR A 31 -12.10 1.68 42.72
N ASP A 32 -12.01 2.32 43.89
CA ASP A 32 -13.17 2.72 44.66
C ASP A 32 -13.80 4.00 44.08
N LEU A 33 -14.97 3.85 43.49
CA LEU A 33 -15.76 4.95 42.93
C LEU A 33 -16.94 5.38 43.84
N THR A 34 -16.91 5.07 45.12
CA THR A 34 -17.88 5.63 46.05
C THR A 34 -17.77 7.17 46.12
N PRO A 35 -18.87 7.92 46.05
CA PRO A 35 -18.78 9.37 46.18
C PRO A 35 -18.09 9.81 47.48
N ASP A 36 -17.06 10.66 47.34
CA ASP A 36 -16.42 11.29 48.50
C ASP A 36 -17.20 12.54 48.97
N GLN A 37 -16.74 13.18 50.05
CA GLN A 37 -17.43 14.34 50.60
C GLN A 37 -17.56 15.51 49.62
N ILE A 38 -16.57 15.71 48.71
CA ILE A 38 -16.62 16.75 47.68
C ILE A 38 -17.76 16.52 46.70
N LEU A 39 -17.92 15.28 46.24
CA LEU A 39 -19.00 14.92 45.31
C LEU A 39 -20.38 15.05 45.99
N LEU A 40 -20.50 14.65 47.26
CA LEU A 40 -21.73 14.75 48.02
C LEU A 40 -22.12 16.21 48.27
N ASP A 41 -21.17 17.08 48.64
CA ASP A 41 -21.40 18.51 48.85
C ASP A 41 -21.84 19.19 47.54
N GLN A 42 -21.21 18.87 46.42
CA GLN A 42 -21.61 19.42 45.13
C GLN A 42 -23.00 18.87 44.70
N GLU A 43 -23.32 17.62 45.01
CA GLU A 43 -24.64 17.05 44.72
C GLU A 43 -25.74 17.78 45.47
N GLN A 44 -25.49 18.20 46.69
CA GLN A 44 -26.42 18.93 47.51
C GLN A 44 -26.65 20.38 47.04
N HIS A 45 -25.62 21.01 46.42
CA HIS A 45 -25.63 22.47 46.17
C HIS A 45 -25.67 22.86 44.70
N GLU A 46 -25.39 21.95 43.77
CA GLU A 46 -25.43 22.18 42.32
C GLU A 46 -26.78 21.77 41.73
N SER A 47 -27.07 22.38 40.57
CA SER A 47 -28.27 22.04 39.79
C SER A 47 -28.25 20.58 39.30
N GLU A 48 -29.45 19.99 39.24
CA GLU A 48 -29.70 18.66 38.66
C GLU A 48 -29.29 18.54 37.20
N VAL A 49 -28.96 19.63 36.48
CA VAL A 49 -28.55 19.64 35.06
C VAL A 49 -27.16 19.02 34.85
N ARG A 50 -26.34 18.96 35.91
CA ARG A 50 -25.01 18.35 35.81
C ARG A 50 -25.08 16.86 35.41
N SER A 51 -24.18 16.42 34.55
CA SER A 51 -24.18 15.06 34.02
C SER A 51 -22.89 14.28 34.24
N TYR A 52 -21.73 14.93 34.20
CA TYR A 52 -20.43 14.26 34.31
C TYR A 52 -20.20 13.57 35.65
N PRO A 53 -20.45 14.19 36.83
CA PRO A 53 -20.27 13.51 38.13
C PRO A 53 -21.09 12.24 38.29
N ARG A 54 -22.22 12.13 37.58
CA ARG A 54 -23.07 10.92 37.62
C ARG A 54 -22.49 9.77 36.80
N ARG A 55 -21.63 10.06 35.77
CA ARG A 55 -21.00 9.07 34.94
C ARG A 55 -19.55 8.82 35.33
N LEU A 56 -18.88 9.87 35.81
CA LEU A 56 -17.49 9.88 36.24
C LEU A 56 -17.41 10.40 37.68
N PRO A 57 -17.81 9.59 38.70
CA PRO A 57 -17.89 10.02 40.09
C PRO A 57 -16.50 10.05 40.73
N ILE A 58 -15.64 10.93 40.24
CA ILE A 58 -14.28 11.18 40.75
C ILE A 58 -14.13 12.65 41.17
N ALA A 59 -13.43 12.91 42.27
CA ALA A 59 -13.03 14.24 42.69
C ALA A 59 -11.54 14.42 42.40
N ILE A 60 -11.20 15.36 41.51
CA ILE A 60 -9.83 15.55 41.00
C ILE A 60 -9.00 16.26 42.08
N LYS A 61 -7.85 15.69 42.44
CA LYS A 61 -6.81 16.29 43.27
C LYS A 61 -5.80 17.05 42.45
N GLN A 62 -5.27 16.43 41.39
CA GLN A 62 -4.33 17.01 40.42
C GLN A 62 -4.38 16.28 39.06
N ALA A 63 -3.86 16.92 38.02
CA ALA A 63 -3.82 16.32 36.69
C ALA A 63 -2.65 16.88 35.87
N TYR A 64 -2.02 16.05 35.07
CA TYR A 64 -0.91 16.42 34.16
C TYR A 64 -0.94 15.57 32.89
N GLY A 65 -0.72 16.20 31.73
CA GLY A 65 -0.75 15.50 30.45
C GLY A 65 -2.08 14.79 30.22
N ALA A 66 -2.07 13.50 30.00
CA ALA A 66 -3.29 12.67 29.83
C ALA A 66 -3.75 12.01 31.15
N LEU A 67 -3.18 12.36 32.31
CA LEU A 67 -3.43 11.69 33.58
C LEU A 67 -4.14 12.55 34.60
N VAL A 68 -5.07 11.94 35.30
CA VAL A 68 -5.83 12.55 36.42
C VAL A 68 -5.64 11.73 37.68
N GLU A 69 -5.27 12.36 38.81
CA GLU A 69 -5.24 11.76 40.15
C GLU A 69 -6.44 12.25 40.93
N ASP A 70 -7.19 11.33 41.50
CA ASP A 70 -8.29 11.67 42.40
C ASP A 70 -7.84 11.95 43.86
N THR A 71 -8.77 12.35 44.69
CA THR A 71 -8.52 12.63 46.12
C THR A 71 -8.04 11.42 46.93
N ARG A 72 -8.20 10.21 46.39
CA ARG A 72 -7.73 8.94 47.00
C ARG A 72 -6.37 8.52 46.53
N GLY A 73 -5.78 9.25 45.57
CA GLY A 73 -4.52 8.91 44.92
C GLY A 73 -4.66 7.88 43.80
N GLN A 74 -5.86 7.57 43.34
CA GLN A 74 -6.13 6.71 42.21
C GLN A 74 -5.82 7.46 40.91
N LEU A 75 -5.06 6.82 40.00
CA LEU A 75 -4.59 7.43 38.76
C LEU A 75 -5.42 6.97 37.58
N PHE A 76 -6.00 7.90 36.82
CA PHE A 76 -6.80 7.66 35.63
C PHE A 76 -6.13 8.16 34.37
N LEU A 77 -6.18 7.37 33.29
CA LEU A 77 -5.88 7.84 31.94
C LEU A 77 -7.12 8.49 31.34
N ASP A 78 -7.01 9.78 30.99
CA ASP A 78 -8.12 10.56 30.44
C ASP A 78 -8.13 10.51 28.92
N CYS A 79 -9.02 9.69 28.34
CA CYS A 79 -9.33 9.68 26.91
C CYS A 79 -10.58 10.52 26.56
N LEU A 80 -10.94 11.49 27.40
CA LEU A 80 -12.00 12.49 27.17
C LEU A 80 -11.42 13.89 26.91
N ALA A 81 -10.33 14.26 27.61
CA ALA A 81 -9.62 15.54 27.49
C ALA A 81 -10.55 16.78 27.57
N GLY A 82 -11.44 16.79 28.61
CA GLY A 82 -12.41 17.84 28.75
C GLY A 82 -13.37 18.00 27.57
N ALA A 83 -13.84 16.89 27.01
CA ALA A 83 -14.64 16.81 25.78
C ALA A 83 -13.96 17.43 24.55
N GLY A 84 -12.61 17.29 24.46
CA GLY A 84 -11.78 17.83 23.40
C GLY A 84 -11.25 19.25 23.63
N THR A 85 -11.44 19.83 24.80
CA THR A 85 -10.92 21.17 25.14
C THR A 85 -9.41 21.17 25.39
N LEU A 86 -8.88 20.10 25.97
CA LEU A 86 -7.50 19.95 26.42
C LEU A 86 -6.65 19.25 25.35
N ALA A 87 -6.40 19.92 24.22
CA ALA A 87 -5.61 19.35 23.14
C ALA A 87 -4.19 18.90 23.59
N LEU A 88 -3.54 19.67 24.46
CA LEU A 88 -2.21 19.38 25.03
C LEU A 88 -2.28 18.73 26.43
N GLY A 89 -3.46 18.21 26.81
CA GLY A 89 -3.69 17.64 28.14
C GLY A 89 -3.74 18.67 29.24
N TYR A 90 -3.65 18.18 30.47
CA TYR A 90 -3.73 19.01 31.69
C TYR A 90 -2.38 19.67 31.99
N ASN A 91 -2.45 20.93 32.43
CA ASN A 91 -1.35 21.67 33.04
C ASN A 91 -0.03 21.65 32.23
N HIS A 92 -0.13 21.85 30.91
CA HIS A 92 1.07 21.90 30.06
C HIS A 92 2.02 23.00 30.53
N PRO A 93 3.31 22.71 30.84
CA PRO A 93 4.23 23.65 31.49
C PRO A 93 4.38 24.98 30.76
N GLU A 94 4.54 24.97 29.43
CA GLU A 94 4.71 26.20 28.63
C GLU A 94 3.43 27.05 28.58
N ILE A 95 2.24 26.43 28.56
CA ILE A 95 0.98 27.16 28.67
C ILE A 95 0.89 27.83 30.02
N ASN A 96 1.19 27.12 31.11
CA ASN A 96 1.20 27.67 32.46
C ASN A 96 2.17 28.83 32.61
N GLN A 97 3.39 28.71 32.04
CA GLN A 97 4.39 29.79 32.04
C GLN A 97 3.87 31.02 31.28
N ALA A 98 3.25 30.85 30.13
CA ALA A 98 2.69 31.94 29.34
C ALA A 98 1.56 32.67 30.08
N LEU A 99 0.70 31.91 30.76
CA LEU A 99 -0.39 32.46 31.58
C LEU A 99 0.16 33.23 32.78
N ILE A 100 1.15 32.73 33.51
CA ILE A 100 1.82 33.40 34.63
C ILE A 100 2.47 34.70 34.13
N ALA A 101 3.21 34.66 33.05
CA ALA A 101 3.82 35.84 32.43
C ALA A 101 2.77 36.93 32.04
N GLN A 102 1.61 36.52 31.53
CA GLN A 102 0.52 37.47 31.24
C GLN A 102 -0.05 38.10 32.51
N LEU A 103 -0.22 37.34 33.59
CA LEU A 103 -0.72 37.82 34.86
C LEU A 103 0.29 38.78 35.52
N ASP A 104 1.59 38.45 35.45
CA ASP A 104 2.67 39.26 36.04
C ASP A 104 2.96 40.54 35.22
N SER A 105 2.50 40.61 33.98
CA SER A 105 2.78 41.71 33.05
C SER A 105 2.06 43.05 33.41
N GLY A 106 1.07 43.00 34.27
CA GLY A 106 0.21 44.14 34.59
C GLY A 106 -0.79 44.49 33.53
N LEU A 107 -0.84 43.77 32.41
CA LEU A 107 -1.86 43.93 31.36
C LEU A 107 -3.21 43.38 31.82
N PRO A 108 -4.34 43.98 31.39
CA PRO A 108 -5.66 43.53 31.77
C PRO A 108 -5.92 42.14 31.15
N TYR A 109 -6.53 41.22 31.89
CA TYR A 109 -6.94 39.91 31.39
C TYR A 109 -8.32 39.91 30.72
N GLN A 110 -9.09 41.03 30.77
CA GLN A 110 -10.36 41.17 30.05
C GLN A 110 -10.48 42.59 29.46
N THR A 111 -10.74 42.72 28.16
CA THR A 111 -10.66 44.00 27.45
C THR A 111 -11.85 44.30 26.51
N LEU A 112 -12.92 43.50 26.56
CA LEU A 112 -13.97 43.58 25.51
C LEU A 112 -13.34 43.34 24.12
N ASP A 113 -13.51 44.27 23.20
CA ASP A 113 -12.89 44.26 21.85
C ASP A 113 -11.77 45.29 21.68
N ILE A 114 -11.31 45.91 22.78
CA ILE A 114 -10.19 46.86 22.76
C ILE A 114 -8.90 46.13 22.32
N ALA A 115 -8.12 46.79 21.51
CA ALA A 115 -6.89 46.25 20.92
C ALA A 115 -5.81 46.02 21.98
N THR A 116 -5.14 44.84 21.88
CA THR A 116 -3.97 44.45 22.71
C THR A 116 -2.95 43.74 21.88
N GLN A 117 -1.70 43.62 22.38
CA GLN A 117 -0.65 42.85 21.73
C GLN A 117 -0.99 41.33 21.74
N ALA A 118 -1.52 40.81 22.87
CA ALA A 118 -1.91 39.41 22.97
C ALA A 118 -3.00 39.06 21.95
N LYS A 119 -4.02 39.93 21.76
CA LYS A 119 -5.04 39.72 20.74
C LYS A 119 -4.46 39.73 19.32
N THR A 120 -3.55 40.66 19.03
CA THR A 120 -2.90 40.75 17.71
C THR A 120 -2.03 39.49 17.44
N HIS A 121 -1.30 39.04 18.43
CA HIS A 121 -0.47 37.82 18.32
C HIS A 121 -1.36 36.60 18.08
N PHE A 122 -2.41 36.40 18.87
CA PHE A 122 -3.34 35.30 18.67
C PHE A 122 -4.00 35.30 17.28
N ILE A 123 -4.45 36.45 16.77
CA ILE A 123 -5.01 36.58 15.43
C ILE A 123 -3.99 36.12 14.36
N LYS A 124 -2.73 36.50 14.50
CA LYS A 124 -1.66 36.08 13.57
C LYS A 124 -1.41 34.56 13.65
N THR A 125 -1.28 34.02 14.86
CA THR A 125 -1.07 32.59 15.07
C THR A 125 -2.23 31.75 14.52
N VAL A 126 -3.48 32.19 14.72
CA VAL A 126 -4.63 31.49 14.11
C VAL A 126 -4.53 31.53 12.59
N LYS A 127 -4.20 32.68 11.99
CA LYS A 127 -4.07 32.79 10.53
C LYS A 127 -2.93 31.93 9.95
N GLU A 128 -1.84 31.78 10.70
CA GLU A 128 -0.73 30.90 10.34
C GLU A 128 -1.10 29.41 10.44
N PHE A 129 -2.06 29.08 11.32
CA PHE A 129 -2.56 27.72 11.50
C PHE A 129 -3.63 27.31 10.47
N LEU A 130 -4.31 28.27 9.84
CA LEU A 130 -5.33 28.05 8.81
C LEU A 130 -4.69 27.64 7.47
N PRO A 131 -5.39 26.84 6.62
CA PRO A 131 -4.96 26.62 5.23
C PRO A 131 -4.86 27.94 4.47
N GLN A 132 -3.90 28.02 3.54
CA GLN A 132 -3.49 29.27 2.89
C GLN A 132 -4.67 29.94 2.13
N GLU A 133 -5.55 29.15 1.51
CA GLU A 133 -6.71 29.63 0.76
C GLU A 133 -7.70 30.36 1.68
N LEU A 134 -7.82 29.97 2.94
CA LEU A 134 -8.70 30.64 3.92
C LEU A 134 -7.99 31.78 4.63
N ALA A 135 -6.72 31.62 4.99
CA ALA A 135 -5.93 32.60 5.73
C ALA A 135 -5.77 33.93 5.01
N GLY A 136 -5.66 33.90 3.67
CA GLY A 136 -5.41 35.07 2.82
C GLY A 136 -6.56 36.09 2.78
N ASP A 137 -7.81 35.63 2.82
CA ASP A 137 -9.01 36.45 2.65
C ASP A 137 -10.07 36.22 3.72
N CYS A 138 -9.65 36.15 4.99
CA CYS A 138 -10.56 35.99 6.11
C CYS A 138 -10.40 37.05 7.18
N VAL A 139 -11.49 37.23 7.97
CA VAL A 139 -11.54 38.04 9.19
C VAL A 139 -11.93 37.14 10.37
N ILE A 140 -11.46 37.50 11.58
CA ILE A 140 -11.75 36.76 12.80
C ILE A 140 -12.72 37.55 13.65
N GLN A 141 -13.85 36.94 13.98
CA GLN A 141 -14.83 37.45 14.93
C GLN A 141 -14.74 36.69 16.26
N PHE A 142 -14.39 37.38 17.34
CA PHE A 142 -14.48 36.81 18.68
C PHE A 142 -15.95 36.81 19.15
N CYS A 143 -16.37 35.66 19.70
CA CYS A 143 -17.72 35.44 20.22
C CYS A 143 -17.72 35.37 21.76
N GLY A 144 -18.79 34.90 22.37
CA GLY A 144 -18.85 34.54 23.77
C GLY A 144 -17.95 33.34 24.08
N PRO A 145 -17.90 32.84 25.35
CA PRO A 145 -16.92 31.84 25.74
C PRO A 145 -17.21 30.40 25.25
N SER A 146 -18.39 30.14 24.69
CA SER A 146 -18.80 28.78 24.33
C SER A 146 -18.93 28.56 22.82
N GLY A 147 -18.83 27.30 22.39
CA GLY A 147 -19.05 26.93 20.98
C GLY A 147 -20.46 27.30 20.50
N ALA A 148 -21.47 27.23 21.38
CA ALA A 148 -22.83 27.66 21.04
C ALA A 148 -22.86 29.13 20.62
N ASP A 149 -22.07 29.99 21.27
CA ASP A 149 -22.00 31.45 20.92
C ASP A 149 -21.43 31.65 19.51
N ALA A 150 -20.45 30.85 19.10
CA ALA A 150 -19.92 30.89 17.73
C ALA A 150 -20.98 30.49 16.71
N VAL A 151 -21.67 29.35 16.95
CA VAL A 151 -22.69 28.87 15.99
C VAL A 151 -23.89 29.83 15.95
N GLU A 152 -24.33 30.41 17.07
CA GLU A 152 -25.36 31.46 17.08
C GLU A 152 -24.94 32.67 16.24
N ALA A 153 -23.69 33.12 16.35
CA ALA A 153 -23.17 34.24 15.55
C ALA A 153 -23.18 33.86 14.06
N ALA A 154 -22.73 32.65 13.70
CA ALA A 154 -22.72 32.13 12.33
C ALA A 154 -24.13 32.10 11.71
N ILE A 155 -25.12 31.57 12.46
CA ILE A 155 -26.54 31.56 12.02
C ILE A 155 -27.04 32.96 11.73
N LYS A 156 -26.80 33.93 12.65
CA LYS A 156 -27.23 35.32 12.51
C LYS A 156 -26.57 35.95 11.26
N LEU A 157 -25.27 35.76 11.11
CA LEU A 157 -24.52 36.29 9.98
C LEU A 157 -25.02 35.72 8.64
N ALA A 158 -25.24 34.43 8.58
CA ALA A 158 -25.71 33.76 7.36
C ALA A 158 -27.11 34.26 6.94
N LYS A 159 -28.03 34.40 7.88
CA LYS A 159 -29.37 34.99 7.63
C LYS A 159 -29.30 36.44 7.18
N GLN A 160 -28.43 37.22 7.79
CA GLN A 160 -28.24 38.64 7.42
C GLN A 160 -27.63 38.78 6.02
N THR A 161 -26.57 38.02 5.73
CA THR A 161 -25.86 38.10 4.45
C THR A 161 -26.74 37.66 3.28
N THR A 162 -27.54 36.62 3.45
CA THR A 162 -28.36 36.04 2.38
C THR A 162 -29.78 36.59 2.29
N GLY A 163 -30.27 37.22 3.36
CA GLY A 163 -31.67 37.64 3.50
C GLY A 163 -32.67 36.48 3.65
N ARG A 164 -32.19 35.27 3.88
CA ARG A 164 -33.02 34.05 4.01
C ARG A 164 -33.13 33.61 5.47
N ASN A 165 -34.18 32.82 5.80
CA ASN A 165 -34.42 32.38 7.19
C ASN A 165 -34.17 30.88 7.40
N THR A 166 -34.38 30.06 6.37
CA THR A 166 -34.23 28.61 6.42
C THR A 166 -32.79 28.19 6.69
N MET A 167 -32.59 27.16 7.49
CA MET A 167 -31.29 26.56 7.78
C MET A 167 -31.34 25.07 7.51
N PHE A 168 -30.28 24.52 6.94
CA PHE A 168 -30.09 23.08 6.88
C PHE A 168 -29.10 22.64 7.95
N ALA A 169 -29.49 21.59 8.69
CA ALA A 169 -28.69 20.87 9.65
C ALA A 169 -28.73 19.38 9.33
N PHE A 170 -27.98 18.55 10.05
CA PHE A 170 -27.93 17.13 9.77
C PHE A 170 -28.47 16.27 10.92
N ARG A 171 -29.01 15.10 10.57
CA ARG A 171 -29.41 14.08 11.54
C ARG A 171 -28.20 13.67 12.35
N GLY A 172 -28.32 13.70 13.70
CA GLY A 172 -27.21 13.38 14.62
C GLY A 172 -26.34 14.59 15.00
N ALA A 173 -26.53 15.76 14.40
CA ALA A 173 -25.74 16.95 14.70
C ALA A 173 -25.88 17.46 16.13
N TYR A 174 -24.79 18.05 16.65
CA TYR A 174 -24.75 18.78 17.91
C TYR A 174 -24.02 20.12 17.73
N HIS A 175 -24.73 21.23 17.93
CA HIS A 175 -24.19 22.57 17.72
C HIS A 175 -24.25 23.48 18.96
N GLY A 176 -24.68 22.93 20.10
CA GLY A 176 -24.75 23.67 21.36
C GLY A 176 -26.17 23.68 22.01
N MET A 177 -26.29 24.38 23.13
CA MET A 177 -27.47 24.29 24.02
C MET A 177 -28.26 25.61 24.12
N THR A 178 -27.95 26.61 23.31
CA THR A 178 -28.79 27.84 23.20
C THR A 178 -30.01 27.56 22.32
N ASN A 179 -31.02 28.41 22.33
CA ASN A 179 -32.26 28.18 21.59
C ASN A 179 -32.07 28.00 20.07
N GLY A 180 -31.19 28.77 19.47
CA GLY A 180 -30.90 28.67 18.03
C GLY A 180 -30.15 27.39 17.72
N THR A 181 -29.03 27.13 18.40
CA THR A 181 -28.21 25.92 18.17
C THR A 181 -28.96 24.64 18.56
N MET A 182 -29.76 24.65 19.66
CA MET A 182 -30.60 23.53 20.02
C MET A 182 -31.68 23.25 18.97
N GLY A 183 -32.18 24.28 18.28
CA GLY A 183 -33.08 24.13 17.14
C GLY A 183 -32.47 23.25 16.05
N MET A 184 -31.15 23.37 15.86
CA MET A 184 -30.37 22.63 14.85
C MET A 184 -29.78 21.29 15.33
N MET A 185 -29.98 20.93 16.62
CA MET A 185 -29.49 19.68 17.20
C MET A 185 -30.36 18.48 16.75
N GLY A 186 -29.72 17.35 16.41
CA GLY A 186 -30.40 16.10 16.05
C GLY A 186 -31.02 15.32 17.24
N ASN A 187 -30.58 15.57 18.49
CA ASN A 187 -31.01 14.83 19.68
C ASN A 187 -32.39 15.30 20.18
N LEU A 188 -33.40 14.47 20.01
CA LEU A 188 -34.79 14.75 20.46
C LEU A 188 -34.94 14.72 21.96
N GLY A 189 -34.20 13.86 22.70
CA GLY A 189 -34.28 13.74 24.14
C GLY A 189 -34.08 15.08 24.87
N THR A 190 -33.16 15.90 24.39
CA THR A 190 -32.87 17.23 24.93
C THR A 190 -33.90 18.26 24.48
N LYS A 191 -34.47 18.15 23.30
CA LYS A 191 -35.41 19.08 22.68
C LYS A 191 -36.86 18.90 23.17
N ALA A 192 -37.28 17.67 23.48
CA ALA A 192 -38.67 17.29 23.63
C ALA A 192 -39.44 18.08 24.71
N ARG A 193 -38.73 18.65 25.67
CA ARG A 193 -39.32 19.46 26.78
C ARG A 193 -39.09 20.96 26.56
N ARG A 194 -38.69 21.41 25.38
CA ARG A 194 -38.39 22.82 25.11
C ARG A 194 -39.38 23.42 24.14
N THR A 195 -39.74 24.70 24.37
CA THR A 195 -40.56 25.50 23.48
C THR A 195 -39.76 26.73 23.04
N GLY A 196 -40.12 27.33 21.92
CA GLY A 196 -39.45 28.56 21.40
C GLY A 196 -38.06 28.32 20.84
N LEU A 197 -37.72 27.08 20.40
CA LEU A 197 -36.52 26.80 19.63
C LEU A 197 -36.60 27.47 18.26
N MET A 198 -35.44 27.72 17.66
CA MET A 198 -35.40 28.25 16.28
C MET A 198 -36.24 27.33 15.37
N SER A 199 -37.18 27.94 14.65
CA SER A 199 -37.98 27.28 13.61
C SER A 199 -37.28 27.38 12.24
N ASP A 200 -37.86 26.77 11.21
CA ASP A 200 -37.36 26.79 9.84
C ASP A 200 -35.96 26.14 9.71
N VAL A 201 -35.82 25.00 10.38
CA VAL A 201 -34.62 24.15 10.31
C VAL A 201 -35.01 22.80 9.72
N HIS A 202 -34.36 22.41 8.62
CA HIS A 202 -34.57 21.13 7.96
C HIS A 202 -33.39 20.21 8.17
N PHE A 203 -33.67 18.98 8.63
CA PHE A 203 -32.64 17.98 8.93
C PHE A 203 -32.36 17.07 7.73
N MET A 204 -31.18 17.24 7.14
CA MET A 204 -30.70 16.43 6.03
C MET A 204 -30.12 15.09 6.50
N PRO A 205 -30.14 14.05 5.66
CA PRO A 205 -29.46 12.79 5.96
C PRO A 205 -27.94 13.00 5.98
N PHE A 206 -27.27 12.57 7.07
CA PHE A 206 -25.81 12.53 7.16
C PHE A 206 -25.28 11.18 6.65
N PRO A 207 -24.09 11.11 6.03
CA PRO A 207 -23.51 9.87 5.49
C PRO A 207 -23.01 8.94 6.60
N TYR A 208 -23.94 8.25 7.28
CA TYR A 208 -23.65 7.31 8.35
C TYR A 208 -23.70 5.87 7.82
N ASN A 209 -22.53 5.24 7.67
CA ASN A 209 -22.42 3.92 7.04
C ASN A 209 -23.31 2.87 7.72
N LEU A 210 -23.09 2.62 9.02
CA LEU A 210 -23.77 1.57 9.77
C LEU A 210 -25.30 1.76 9.84
N ARG A 211 -25.78 3.02 9.82
CA ARG A 211 -27.19 3.40 9.96
C ARG A 211 -27.64 4.32 8.84
N CYS A 212 -27.42 3.86 7.61
CA CYS A 212 -27.75 4.62 6.42
C CYS A 212 -29.27 4.78 6.29
N PRO A 213 -29.79 6.02 6.21
CA PRO A 213 -31.23 6.24 6.10
C PRO A 213 -31.83 5.72 4.80
N PHE A 214 -31.03 5.36 3.81
CA PHE A 214 -31.43 4.78 2.52
C PHE A 214 -31.23 3.26 2.46
N GLY A 215 -30.67 2.63 3.52
CA GLY A 215 -30.41 1.19 3.57
C GLY A 215 -29.26 0.71 2.65
N LEU A 216 -28.43 1.65 2.14
CA LEU A 216 -27.36 1.33 1.17
C LEU A 216 -25.99 1.15 1.83
N GLY A 217 -25.70 1.93 2.89
CA GLY A 217 -24.37 1.94 3.52
C GLY A 217 -23.25 2.46 2.60
N GLY A 218 -22.02 2.57 3.14
CA GLY A 218 -20.82 2.94 2.40
C GLY A 218 -20.94 4.17 1.51
N ASP A 219 -20.15 4.20 0.45
CA ASP A 219 -20.15 5.30 -0.51
C ASP A 219 -21.48 5.49 -1.26
N GLU A 220 -22.21 4.41 -1.52
CA GLU A 220 -23.51 4.50 -2.18
C GLU A 220 -24.56 5.19 -1.30
N GLY A 221 -24.52 4.91 0.01
CA GLY A 221 -25.35 5.63 0.98
C GLY A 221 -24.98 7.13 1.06
N ALA A 222 -23.69 7.43 1.04
CA ALA A 222 -23.20 8.81 1.03
C ALA A 222 -23.59 9.55 -0.28
N LYS A 223 -23.45 8.91 -1.43
CA LYS A 223 -23.92 9.45 -2.74
C LYS A 223 -25.44 9.66 -2.75
N ALA A 224 -26.21 8.75 -2.15
CA ALA A 224 -27.66 8.90 -2.05
C ALA A 224 -28.04 10.11 -1.17
N SER A 225 -27.31 10.33 -0.07
CA SER A 225 -27.58 11.46 0.83
C SER A 225 -27.27 12.80 0.19
N ILE A 226 -26.19 12.92 -0.59
CA ILE A 226 -25.87 14.20 -1.26
C ILE A 226 -26.82 14.47 -2.42
N ARG A 227 -27.20 13.46 -3.21
CA ARG A 227 -28.24 13.58 -4.26
C ARG A 227 -29.59 14.00 -3.70
N TYR A 228 -29.94 13.54 -2.52
CA TYR A 228 -31.19 13.96 -1.86
C TYR A 228 -31.18 15.45 -1.58
N ILE A 229 -30.09 16.01 -1.05
CA ILE A 229 -29.92 17.43 -0.79
C ILE A 229 -30.00 18.23 -2.10
N GLU A 230 -29.30 17.82 -3.12
CA GLU A 230 -29.26 18.48 -4.42
C GLU A 230 -30.67 18.50 -5.06
N ARG A 231 -31.38 17.38 -5.03
CA ARG A 231 -32.74 17.30 -5.57
C ARG A 231 -33.74 18.20 -4.84
N LEU A 232 -33.64 18.30 -3.51
CA LEU A 232 -34.49 19.22 -2.74
C LEU A 232 -34.29 20.68 -3.14
N LEU A 233 -33.08 21.06 -3.55
CA LEU A 233 -32.75 22.43 -3.94
C LEU A 233 -33.12 22.77 -5.39
N HIS A 234 -33.28 21.75 -6.24
CA HIS A 234 -33.68 21.88 -7.64
C HIS A 234 -35.18 21.69 -7.88
N ASP A 235 -35.89 21.14 -6.90
CA ASP A 235 -37.31 20.83 -7.03
C ASP A 235 -38.16 21.92 -6.37
N ASP A 236 -38.80 22.73 -7.16
CA ASP A 236 -39.67 23.81 -6.70
C ASP A 236 -40.90 23.30 -5.94
N GLU A 237 -41.25 22.03 -6.06
CA GLU A 237 -42.34 21.35 -5.35
C GLU A 237 -41.87 20.63 -4.05
N ALA A 238 -40.58 20.73 -3.69
CA ALA A 238 -40.02 20.11 -2.46
C ALA A 238 -40.59 20.70 -1.16
N GLY A 239 -41.27 21.84 -1.24
CA GLY A 239 -41.92 22.53 -0.09
C GLY A 239 -40.92 23.14 0.91
N ILE A 240 -39.66 23.29 0.53
CA ILE A 240 -38.60 23.83 1.38
C ILE A 240 -38.00 25.09 0.73
N MET A 241 -38.02 26.18 1.49
CA MET A 241 -37.38 27.41 1.02
C MET A 241 -35.86 27.26 0.98
N LYS A 242 -35.24 27.87 -0.04
CA LYS A 242 -33.79 27.88 -0.18
C LYS A 242 -33.09 28.36 1.11
N PRO A 243 -32.16 27.59 1.69
CA PRO A 243 -31.58 27.95 2.97
C PRO A 243 -30.59 29.12 2.89
N ALA A 244 -30.42 29.84 4.00
CA ALA A 244 -29.36 30.81 4.22
C ALA A 244 -28.00 30.11 4.29
N ALA A 245 -27.93 28.96 5.02
CA ALA A 245 -26.72 28.20 5.16
C ALA A 245 -27.02 26.70 5.42
N ILE A 246 -26.00 25.91 5.16
CA ILE A 246 -25.88 24.50 5.61
C ILE A 246 -24.82 24.48 6.72
N VAL A 247 -25.18 23.98 7.91
CA VAL A 247 -24.26 23.82 9.04
C VAL A 247 -23.94 22.34 9.22
N VAL A 248 -22.65 22.01 9.21
CA VAL A 248 -22.19 20.61 9.29
C VAL A 248 -20.92 20.47 10.13
N GLU A 249 -20.86 19.42 10.94
CA GLU A 249 -19.63 18.91 11.56
C GLU A 249 -18.97 17.98 10.53
N PRO A 250 -17.73 18.23 10.05
CA PRO A 250 -17.03 17.28 9.17
C PRO A 250 -16.85 15.89 9.79
N VAL A 251 -16.73 15.84 11.14
CA VAL A 251 -16.87 14.64 11.96
C VAL A 251 -17.88 14.91 13.04
N GLN A 252 -19.06 14.29 12.99
CA GLN A 252 -20.06 14.44 14.06
C GLN A 252 -19.53 13.86 15.37
N GLY A 253 -19.38 14.71 16.39
CA GLY A 253 -18.85 14.29 17.69
C GLY A 253 -19.90 13.59 18.54
N GLU A 254 -20.86 14.35 19.06
CA GLU A 254 -21.94 13.82 19.94
C GLU A 254 -22.84 12.83 19.20
N GLY A 255 -22.96 12.93 17.88
CA GLY A 255 -23.68 11.98 17.04
C GLY A 255 -23.10 10.58 16.99
N GLY A 256 -21.90 10.37 17.58
CA GLY A 256 -21.26 9.06 17.74
C GLY A 256 -19.96 8.90 16.94
N VAL A 257 -19.22 9.97 16.75
CA VAL A 257 -17.95 10.04 16.02
C VAL A 257 -18.14 9.53 14.59
N VAL A 258 -18.99 10.20 13.84
CA VAL A 258 -19.31 9.81 12.45
C VAL A 258 -18.59 10.75 11.47
N PRO A 259 -17.55 10.30 10.75
CA PRO A 259 -16.87 11.12 9.75
C PRO A 259 -17.67 11.19 8.45
N ALA A 260 -17.73 12.38 7.82
CA ALA A 260 -18.18 12.53 6.46
C ALA A 260 -17.05 12.15 5.48
N PRO A 261 -17.35 11.42 4.37
CA PRO A 261 -16.35 11.15 3.32
C PRO A 261 -15.90 12.45 2.63
N ALA A 262 -14.63 12.54 2.24
CA ALA A 262 -14.07 13.72 1.58
C ALA A 262 -14.84 14.11 0.30
N PHE A 263 -15.21 13.14 -0.54
CA PHE A 263 -15.99 13.39 -1.75
C PHE A 263 -17.36 13.98 -1.44
N TRP A 264 -17.99 13.58 -0.34
CA TRP A 264 -19.29 14.10 0.11
C TRP A 264 -19.20 15.57 0.51
N LEU A 265 -18.13 15.95 1.22
CA LEU A 265 -17.88 17.36 1.59
C LEU A 265 -17.59 18.21 0.33
N LYS A 266 -16.86 17.69 -0.66
CA LYS A 266 -16.63 18.37 -1.97
C LYS A 266 -17.94 18.62 -2.70
N GLU A 267 -18.80 17.65 -2.78
CA GLU A 267 -20.12 17.81 -3.41
C GLU A 267 -21.00 18.79 -2.64
N LEU A 268 -20.95 18.76 -1.30
CA LEU A 268 -21.69 19.73 -0.48
C LEU A 268 -21.22 21.17 -0.75
N ARG A 269 -19.89 21.40 -0.89
CA ARG A 269 -19.34 22.70 -1.28
C ARG A 269 -19.83 23.13 -2.66
N ARG A 270 -19.77 22.24 -3.66
CA ARG A 270 -20.28 22.51 -5.03
C ARG A 270 -21.74 22.91 -5.01
N ILE A 271 -22.59 22.18 -4.29
CA ILE A 271 -24.02 22.49 -4.17
C ILE A 271 -24.24 23.86 -3.51
N CYS A 272 -23.49 24.18 -2.47
CA CYS A 272 -23.57 25.46 -1.80
C CYS A 272 -23.21 26.62 -2.77
N ASP A 273 -22.15 26.46 -3.54
CA ASP A 273 -21.71 27.47 -4.52
C ASP A 273 -22.75 27.68 -5.63
N GLU A 274 -23.28 26.60 -6.19
CA GLU A 274 -24.28 26.62 -7.26
C GLU A 274 -25.57 27.35 -6.83
N HIS A 275 -25.98 27.14 -5.58
CA HIS A 275 -27.22 27.72 -5.07
C HIS A 275 -27.04 29.01 -4.28
N GLY A 276 -25.80 29.53 -4.09
CA GLY A 276 -25.49 30.70 -3.27
C GLY A 276 -25.96 30.51 -1.82
N ILE A 277 -25.64 29.37 -1.24
CA ILE A 277 -25.90 28.95 0.14
C ILE A 277 -24.57 29.02 0.90
N LEU A 278 -24.54 29.59 2.10
CA LEU A 278 -23.31 29.60 2.88
C LEU A 278 -23.02 28.23 3.49
N LEU A 279 -21.78 27.73 3.33
CA LEU A 279 -21.30 26.55 3.99
C LEU A 279 -20.62 26.91 5.31
N ILE A 280 -21.18 26.43 6.42
CA ILE A 280 -20.67 26.66 7.77
C ILE A 280 -20.13 25.34 8.29
N PHE A 281 -18.81 25.27 8.56
CA PHE A 281 -18.24 24.12 9.27
C PHE A 281 -18.15 24.38 10.75
N ASP A 282 -18.72 23.44 11.52
CA ASP A 282 -18.57 23.38 12.97
C ASP A 282 -17.38 22.44 13.28
N GLU A 283 -16.21 23.04 13.47
CA GLU A 283 -14.96 22.35 13.83
C GLU A 283 -14.62 22.52 15.33
N ILE A 284 -15.64 22.78 16.15
CA ILE A 284 -15.47 23.00 17.59
C ILE A 284 -14.88 21.78 18.30
N GLN A 285 -15.22 20.56 17.86
CA GLN A 285 -14.71 19.33 18.48
C GLN A 285 -13.68 18.59 17.60
N CYS A 286 -13.84 18.58 16.30
CA CYS A 286 -12.96 17.81 15.40
C CYS A 286 -11.74 18.59 14.91
N GLY A 287 -11.73 19.91 15.06
CA GLY A 287 -10.62 20.78 14.63
C GLY A 287 -9.41 20.77 15.58
N VAL A 288 -8.44 21.61 15.25
CA VAL A 288 -7.21 21.85 16.01
C VAL A 288 -6.41 20.55 16.25
N GLY A 289 -6.13 19.83 15.16
CA GLY A 289 -5.27 18.64 15.14
C GLY A 289 -5.95 17.32 15.49
N LYS A 290 -7.16 17.34 16.10
CA LYS A 290 -7.78 16.15 16.64
C LYS A 290 -8.08 15.05 15.59
N SER A 291 -8.45 15.46 14.39
CA SER A 291 -8.77 14.57 13.27
C SER A 291 -7.56 14.06 12.48
N GLY A 292 -6.34 14.46 12.86
CA GLY A 292 -5.12 14.18 12.07
C GLY A 292 -4.86 15.19 10.95
N TYR A 293 -5.65 16.27 10.89
CA TYR A 293 -5.49 17.48 10.09
C TYR A 293 -5.56 18.70 11.01
N ASN A 294 -5.05 19.87 10.62
CA ASN A 294 -5.30 21.08 11.40
C ASN A 294 -6.80 21.29 11.60
N PHE A 295 -7.56 21.13 10.50
CA PHE A 295 -9.03 21.08 10.49
C PHE A 295 -9.52 19.92 9.64
N ALA A 296 -10.58 19.24 10.08
CA ALA A 296 -11.05 18.01 9.45
C ALA A 296 -11.52 18.19 7.99
N PHE A 297 -11.93 19.40 7.58
CA PHE A 297 -12.34 19.71 6.21
C PHE A 297 -11.17 19.73 5.22
N GLU A 298 -9.92 19.89 5.67
CA GLU A 298 -8.74 19.90 4.80
C GLU A 298 -8.55 18.62 4.01
N GLU A 299 -8.99 17.47 4.56
CA GLU A 299 -9.00 16.21 3.82
C GLU A 299 -9.78 16.28 2.50
N ALA A 300 -10.80 17.14 2.45
CA ALA A 300 -11.61 17.33 1.26
C ALA A 300 -11.05 18.42 0.30
N ASP A 301 -9.94 19.07 0.66
CA ASP A 301 -9.35 20.13 -0.16
C ASP A 301 -10.40 21.19 -0.60
N ILE A 302 -11.13 21.71 0.38
CA ILE A 302 -12.16 22.74 0.23
C ILE A 302 -12.06 23.73 1.40
N VAL A 303 -12.69 24.91 1.26
CA VAL A 303 -12.79 25.89 2.35
C VAL A 303 -14.26 26.28 2.60
N PRO A 304 -14.65 26.51 3.88
CA PRO A 304 -15.98 27.00 4.22
C PRO A 304 -16.10 28.52 4.00
N ASP A 305 -17.35 29.02 3.95
CA ASP A 305 -17.64 30.41 4.03
C ASP A 305 -17.47 30.95 5.46
N ILE A 306 -17.83 30.13 6.45
CA ILE A 306 -17.69 30.43 7.87
C ILE A 306 -17.20 29.17 8.60
N LEU A 307 -16.17 29.31 9.44
CA LEU A 307 -15.64 28.24 10.30
C LEU A 307 -15.88 28.60 11.76
N CYS A 308 -16.55 27.70 12.52
CA CYS A 308 -16.82 27.87 13.94
C CYS A 308 -15.75 27.14 14.76
N LEU A 309 -15.07 27.86 15.66
CA LEU A 309 -14.02 27.33 16.52
C LEU A 309 -14.28 27.64 18.00
N SER A 310 -13.98 26.67 18.88
CA SER A 310 -14.00 26.79 20.33
C SER A 310 -13.14 25.68 20.95
N LYS A 311 -13.38 25.29 22.19
CA LYS A 311 -12.64 24.18 22.85
C LYS A 311 -11.11 24.34 22.74
N ALA A 312 -10.48 23.49 21.96
CA ALA A 312 -9.02 23.45 21.82
C ALA A 312 -8.38 24.78 21.39
N ILE A 313 -9.09 25.63 20.65
CA ILE A 313 -8.59 26.93 20.18
C ILE A 313 -8.24 27.88 21.36
N GLY A 314 -8.85 27.71 22.51
CA GLY A 314 -8.56 28.48 23.72
C GLY A 314 -7.40 27.93 24.56
N GLY A 315 -6.74 26.82 24.13
CA GLY A 315 -5.66 26.20 24.90
C GLY A 315 -6.06 25.77 26.32
N GLY A 316 -7.30 25.28 26.47
CA GLY A 316 -7.89 24.92 27.78
C GLY A 316 -8.69 26.04 28.45
N MET A 317 -8.64 27.27 27.94
CA MET A 317 -9.41 28.42 28.46
C MET A 317 -10.69 28.68 27.64
N PRO A 318 -11.79 29.16 28.26
CA PRO A 318 -13.04 29.43 27.56
C PRO A 318 -12.89 30.53 26.49
N MET A 319 -13.08 30.16 25.24
CA MET A 319 -13.06 31.06 24.08
C MET A 319 -13.81 30.45 22.90
N SER A 320 -14.46 31.27 22.10
CA SER A 320 -14.94 30.90 20.79
C SER A 320 -14.78 32.02 19.76
N LEU A 321 -14.69 31.63 18.51
CA LEU A 321 -14.54 32.59 17.39
C LEU A 321 -15.12 32.04 16.10
N LEU A 322 -15.38 32.94 15.16
CA LEU A 322 -15.61 32.62 13.76
C LEU A 322 -14.39 33.06 12.92
N VAL A 323 -14.04 32.23 11.95
CA VAL A 323 -13.24 32.61 10.80
C VAL A 323 -14.22 32.79 9.63
N ILE A 324 -14.31 33.99 9.11
CA ILE A 324 -15.31 34.38 8.11
C ILE A 324 -14.59 34.80 6.84
N ASN A 325 -14.97 34.22 5.69
CA ASN A 325 -14.51 34.76 4.41
C ASN A 325 -14.97 36.23 4.30
N LYS A 326 -14.02 37.13 4.03
CA LYS A 326 -14.22 38.59 4.12
C LYS A 326 -15.41 39.09 3.32
N GLN A 327 -15.76 38.53 2.20
CA GLN A 327 -16.92 38.88 1.40
C GLN A 327 -18.25 38.70 2.14
N HIS A 328 -18.30 37.83 3.19
CA HIS A 328 -19.49 37.56 3.97
C HIS A 328 -19.53 38.29 5.30
N ASP A 329 -18.51 39.10 5.62
CA ASP A 329 -18.50 39.95 6.82
C ASP A 329 -19.38 41.20 6.61
N THR A 330 -20.70 41.06 6.68
CA THR A 330 -21.70 42.09 6.45
C THR A 330 -22.17 42.80 7.71
N TRP A 331 -21.52 42.51 8.85
CA TRP A 331 -21.85 43.16 10.13
C TRP A 331 -21.64 44.67 10.11
N LYS A 332 -22.56 45.38 10.77
CA LYS A 332 -22.32 46.77 11.17
C LYS A 332 -21.83 46.80 12.64
N PRO A 333 -21.08 47.85 13.03
CA PRO A 333 -20.61 47.96 14.40
C PRO A 333 -21.73 47.84 15.43
N GLY A 334 -21.57 46.91 16.39
CA GLY A 334 -22.52 46.67 17.47
C GLY A 334 -23.62 45.65 17.17
N GLU A 335 -23.77 45.09 15.98
CA GLU A 335 -24.83 44.13 15.65
C GLU A 335 -24.65 42.75 16.30
N HIS A 336 -23.41 42.39 16.67
CA HIS A 336 -23.13 41.21 17.49
C HIS A 336 -22.02 41.52 18.50
N THR A 337 -22.35 41.62 19.78
CA THR A 337 -21.45 41.96 20.88
C THR A 337 -21.47 40.92 21.98
N GLY A 338 -20.41 40.84 22.79
CA GLY A 338 -20.30 39.96 23.93
C GLY A 338 -19.20 40.42 24.89
N THR A 339 -19.51 40.53 26.19
CA THR A 339 -18.59 41.05 27.21
C THR A 339 -17.27 40.25 27.27
N PHE A 340 -17.32 38.93 27.23
CA PHE A 340 -16.16 38.07 27.41
C PHE A 340 -15.37 37.79 26.13
N ARG A 341 -15.66 38.44 25.02
CA ARG A 341 -14.92 38.27 23.77
C ARG A 341 -13.49 38.78 23.77
N GLY A 342 -13.10 39.51 24.84
CA GLY A 342 -11.75 40.02 25.06
C GLY A 342 -10.95 39.30 26.12
N ASN A 343 -11.18 37.97 26.32
CA ASN A 343 -10.45 37.19 27.30
C ASN A 343 -8.96 37.00 26.88
N GLN A 344 -8.08 37.85 27.49
CA GLN A 344 -6.67 37.84 27.11
C GLN A 344 -5.94 36.59 27.55
N LEU A 345 -6.32 35.95 28.68
CA LEU A 345 -5.74 34.69 29.12
C LEU A 345 -6.02 33.57 28.11
N ALA A 346 -7.25 33.52 27.57
CA ALA A 346 -7.59 32.55 26.54
C ALA A 346 -6.83 32.80 25.22
N MET A 347 -6.58 34.07 24.86
CA MET A 347 -5.78 34.42 23.66
C MET A 347 -4.30 33.99 23.83
N VAL A 348 -3.71 34.22 25.00
CA VAL A 348 -2.34 33.81 25.33
C VAL A 348 -2.21 32.29 25.35
N SER A 349 -3.12 31.60 26.07
CA SER A 349 -3.17 30.15 26.14
C SER A 349 -3.38 29.51 24.78
N GLY A 350 -4.33 30.05 23.99
CA GLY A 350 -4.64 29.53 22.65
C GLY A 350 -3.50 29.72 21.66
N ALA A 351 -2.88 30.91 21.63
CA ALA A 351 -1.70 31.13 20.76
C ALA A 351 -0.58 30.15 21.12
N LYS A 352 -0.26 30.02 22.42
CA LYS A 352 0.78 29.10 22.86
C LYS A 352 0.44 27.64 22.53
N ALA A 353 -0.81 27.23 22.64
CA ALA A 353 -1.21 25.88 22.27
C ALA A 353 -1.02 25.60 20.77
N LEU A 354 -1.42 26.53 19.88
CA LEU A 354 -1.23 26.38 18.43
C LEU A 354 0.25 26.34 18.06
N GLU A 355 1.08 27.20 18.67
CA GLU A 355 2.53 27.19 18.45
C GLU A 355 3.17 25.84 18.83
N ILE A 356 2.77 25.24 19.96
CA ILE A 356 3.28 23.93 20.40
C ILE A 356 2.79 22.84 19.43
N ILE A 357 1.53 22.83 19.04
CA ILE A 357 0.97 21.84 18.10
C ILE A 357 1.75 21.84 16.77
N GLN A 358 2.07 23.02 16.23
CA GLN A 358 2.87 23.15 15.02
C GLN A 358 4.34 22.77 15.24
N ARG A 359 4.98 23.33 16.26
CA ARG A 359 6.40 23.08 16.56
C ARG A 359 6.70 21.61 16.75
N ASP A 360 5.85 20.91 17.50
CA ASP A 360 6.07 19.51 17.92
C ASP A 360 5.39 18.52 16.95
N ASN A 361 4.89 18.99 15.81
CA ASN A 361 4.21 18.21 14.76
C ASN A 361 3.10 17.29 15.31
N LEU A 362 2.30 17.79 16.26
CA LEU A 362 1.32 16.98 16.98
C LEU A 362 0.11 16.57 16.12
N VAL A 363 -0.10 17.21 14.97
CA VAL A 363 -1.14 16.83 14.00
C VAL A 363 -0.77 15.50 13.34
N GLU A 364 0.48 15.34 12.93
CA GLU A 364 0.98 14.06 12.38
C GLU A 364 1.03 12.98 13.46
N HIS A 365 1.45 13.32 14.68
CA HIS A 365 1.37 12.39 15.81
C HIS A 365 -0.07 11.91 16.05
N ALA A 366 -1.07 12.80 15.98
CA ALA A 366 -2.48 12.43 16.13
C ALA A 366 -2.96 11.49 15.01
N ASN A 367 -2.42 11.63 13.80
CA ASN A 367 -2.70 10.72 12.69
C ASN A 367 -2.12 9.32 12.97
N ILE A 368 -0.84 9.23 13.30
CA ILE A 368 -0.14 7.97 13.56
C ILE A 368 -0.71 7.26 14.81
N ALA A 369 -0.81 7.96 15.93
CA ALA A 369 -1.35 7.42 17.18
C ALA A 369 -2.83 7.05 17.06
N GLY A 370 -3.58 7.81 16.25
CA GLY A 370 -4.97 7.52 15.94
C GLY A 370 -5.16 6.25 15.12
N GLN A 371 -4.29 6.01 14.14
CA GLN A 371 -4.27 4.75 13.39
C GLN A 371 -3.92 3.57 14.31
N TYR A 372 -2.91 3.73 15.17
CA TYR A 372 -2.53 2.71 16.14
C TYR A 372 -3.68 2.35 17.08
N LEU A 373 -4.35 3.36 17.67
CA LEU A 373 -5.53 3.14 18.52
C LEU A 373 -6.67 2.48 17.74
N ARG A 374 -6.94 2.90 16.51
CA ARG A 374 -7.97 2.31 15.65
C ARG A 374 -7.71 0.82 15.40
N HIS A 375 -6.49 0.45 14.99
CA HIS A 375 -6.12 -0.95 14.74
C HIS A 375 -6.29 -1.81 16.01
N GLY A 376 -5.89 -1.28 17.18
CA GLY A 376 -6.13 -1.95 18.47
C GLY A 376 -7.62 -2.16 18.76
N LEU A 377 -8.47 -1.17 18.50
CA LEU A 377 -9.93 -1.26 18.68
C LEU A 377 -10.57 -2.24 17.68
N GLU A 378 -10.15 -2.25 16.42
CA GLU A 378 -10.59 -3.21 15.40
C GLU A 378 -10.16 -4.65 15.75
N ALA A 379 -8.97 -4.82 16.32
CA ALA A 379 -8.52 -6.10 16.86
C ALA A 379 -9.40 -6.59 18.04
N ILE A 380 -9.84 -5.68 18.93
CA ILE A 380 -10.81 -6.03 19.99
C ILE A 380 -12.16 -6.39 19.36
N GLN A 381 -12.64 -5.62 18.38
CA GLN A 381 -13.88 -5.90 17.65
C GLN A 381 -13.90 -7.32 17.08
N SER A 382 -12.78 -7.79 16.54
CA SER A 382 -12.68 -9.16 15.99
C SER A 382 -12.75 -10.27 17.06
N ARG A 383 -12.54 -9.94 18.34
CA ARG A 383 -12.48 -10.91 19.44
C ARG A 383 -13.72 -10.92 20.32
N VAL A 384 -14.57 -9.86 20.25
CA VAL A 384 -15.73 -9.74 21.13
C VAL A 384 -17.04 -9.66 20.35
N ASN A 385 -18.14 -10.13 20.94
CA ASN A 385 -19.43 -10.28 20.27
C ASN A 385 -20.35 -9.05 20.29
N CYS A 386 -19.91 -7.93 20.85
CA CYS A 386 -20.76 -6.77 21.11
C CYS A 386 -20.31 -5.45 20.44
N ILE A 387 -19.26 -5.45 19.63
CA ILE A 387 -18.85 -4.27 18.86
C ILE A 387 -19.43 -4.37 17.44
N ALA A 388 -20.16 -3.36 17.01
CA ALA A 388 -20.74 -3.26 15.66
C ALA A 388 -19.77 -2.60 14.68
N GLU A 389 -19.17 -1.48 15.08
CA GLU A 389 -18.31 -0.67 14.21
C GLU A 389 -17.28 0.10 15.03
N VAL A 390 -16.04 0.20 14.49
CA VAL A 390 -15.00 1.14 14.94
C VAL A 390 -14.85 2.20 13.85
N ARG A 391 -14.95 3.49 14.19
CA ARG A 391 -14.90 4.59 13.21
C ARG A 391 -14.31 5.87 13.81
N GLY A 392 -14.01 6.84 12.95
CA GLY A 392 -13.52 8.19 13.34
C GLY A 392 -12.32 8.62 12.50
N LYS A 393 -11.61 9.66 12.94
CA LYS A 393 -10.41 10.21 12.29
C LYS A 393 -9.39 10.65 13.34
N GLY A 394 -8.11 10.42 13.06
CA GLY A 394 -7.04 10.72 14.00
C GLY A 394 -7.33 10.16 15.39
N LEU A 395 -7.15 10.95 16.43
CA LEU A 395 -7.43 10.58 17.83
C LEU A 395 -8.92 10.77 18.25
N MET A 396 -9.80 11.05 17.29
CA MET A 396 -11.24 11.12 17.53
C MET A 396 -11.90 9.84 17.03
N LEU A 397 -12.06 8.82 17.90
CA LEU A 397 -12.55 7.49 17.54
C LEU A 397 -13.80 7.11 18.35
N GLY A 398 -14.67 6.31 17.71
CA GLY A 398 -15.89 5.80 18.30
C GLY A 398 -16.00 4.29 18.11
N VAL A 399 -16.41 3.60 19.19
CA VAL A 399 -16.68 2.17 19.22
C VAL A 399 -18.17 1.97 19.46
N GLU A 400 -18.91 1.54 18.44
CA GLU A 400 -20.36 1.35 18.58
C GLU A 400 -20.67 -0.03 19.15
N ILE A 401 -21.40 -0.02 20.26
CA ILE A 401 -21.78 -1.21 21.01
C ILE A 401 -23.19 -1.66 20.57
N ARG A 402 -23.31 -2.95 20.24
CA ARG A 402 -24.56 -3.64 19.90
C ARG A 402 -24.91 -4.66 20.97
N LYS A 403 -26.15 -5.13 20.94
CA LYS A 403 -26.53 -6.31 21.73
C LYS A 403 -25.62 -7.48 21.32
N PRO A 404 -25.14 -8.28 22.30
CA PRO A 404 -24.38 -9.49 22.00
C PRO A 404 -25.14 -10.42 21.05
N GLY A 405 -24.50 -10.91 20.01
CA GLY A 405 -25.13 -11.70 18.94
C GLY A 405 -25.32 -10.93 17.63
N ASN A 406 -26.06 -11.53 16.70
CA ASN A 406 -26.22 -10.99 15.32
C ASN A 406 -27.63 -10.44 15.06
N ASP A 407 -28.37 -10.06 16.10
CA ASP A 407 -29.72 -9.52 15.97
C ASP A 407 -29.71 -8.18 15.21
N LEU A 408 -30.57 -8.09 14.19
CA LEU A 408 -30.83 -6.88 13.43
C LEU A 408 -32.20 -6.28 13.80
N ASN A 409 -32.26 -4.96 13.73
CA ASN A 409 -33.55 -4.25 13.87
C ASN A 409 -34.37 -4.37 12.56
N LYS A 410 -35.58 -3.81 12.56
CA LYS A 410 -36.47 -3.84 11.36
C LYS A 410 -35.91 -3.13 10.10
N PHE A 411 -34.81 -2.42 10.22
CA PHE A 411 -34.13 -1.74 9.12
C PHE A 411 -32.89 -2.50 8.65
N GLY A 412 -32.61 -3.70 9.21
CA GLY A 412 -31.42 -4.49 8.86
C GLY A 412 -30.13 -4.01 9.54
N GLU A 413 -30.24 -3.15 10.58
CA GLU A 413 -29.09 -2.59 11.29
C GLU A 413 -28.86 -3.35 12.61
N PRO A 414 -27.59 -3.45 13.10
CA PRO A 414 -27.32 -4.01 14.42
C PRO A 414 -28.09 -3.28 15.54
N VAL A 415 -28.67 -4.05 16.45
CA VAL A 415 -29.43 -3.48 17.57
C VAL A 415 -28.50 -2.79 18.56
N SER A 416 -28.62 -1.48 18.74
CA SER A 416 -27.84 -0.67 19.69
C SER A 416 -28.03 -1.17 21.13
N ASP A 417 -26.97 -1.10 21.96
CA ASP A 417 -27.05 -1.40 23.39
C ASP A 417 -26.44 -0.30 24.26
N GLY A 418 -27.20 0.74 24.53
CA GLY A 418 -26.77 1.85 25.38
C GLY A 418 -26.66 1.47 26.88
N GLU A 419 -27.32 0.39 27.32
CA GLU A 419 -27.19 -0.11 28.71
C GLU A 419 -25.85 -0.83 28.89
N LEU A 420 -25.50 -1.73 27.96
CA LEU A 420 -24.17 -2.38 27.92
C LEU A 420 -23.06 -1.36 27.82
N THR A 421 -23.23 -0.34 26.97
CA THR A 421 -22.26 0.77 26.82
C THR A 421 -22.02 1.49 28.14
N LEU A 422 -23.06 1.75 28.92
CA LEU A 422 -22.93 2.36 30.24
C LEU A 422 -22.19 1.46 31.24
N LYS A 423 -22.45 0.14 31.21
CA LYS A 423 -21.71 -0.84 32.02
C LYS A 423 -20.23 -0.89 31.63
N ILE A 424 -19.93 -0.86 30.34
CA ILE A 424 -18.53 -0.82 29.83
C ILE A 424 -17.83 0.45 30.31
N GLN A 425 -18.45 1.62 30.15
CA GLN A 425 -17.89 2.89 30.64
C GLN A 425 -17.58 2.84 32.13
N ARG A 426 -18.48 2.29 32.94
CA ARG A 426 -18.30 2.13 34.39
C ARG A 426 -17.14 1.18 34.70
N ALA A 427 -17.12 0.01 34.08
CA ALA A 427 -16.05 -0.97 34.27
C ALA A 427 -14.67 -0.48 33.81
N ALA A 428 -14.62 0.35 32.76
CA ALA A 428 -13.40 1.02 32.31
C ALA A 428 -12.89 2.03 33.34
N LEU A 429 -13.81 2.86 33.89
CA LEU A 429 -13.46 3.83 34.93
C LEU A 429 -12.94 3.14 36.20
N GLU A 430 -13.56 2.03 36.63
CA GLU A 430 -13.12 1.20 37.76
C GLU A 430 -11.72 0.60 37.56
N ARG A 431 -11.19 0.66 36.33
CA ARG A 431 -9.85 0.19 35.92
C ARG A 431 -8.92 1.34 35.50
N GLY A 432 -9.26 2.57 35.87
CA GLY A 432 -8.41 3.72 35.59
C GLY A 432 -8.48 4.29 34.18
N LEU A 433 -9.53 3.98 33.39
CA LEU A 433 -9.71 4.55 32.04
C LEU A 433 -10.97 5.42 31.97
N MET A 434 -10.80 6.70 31.67
CA MET A 434 -11.87 7.65 31.43
C MET A 434 -12.20 7.71 29.93
N VAL A 435 -13.42 7.29 29.58
CA VAL A 435 -13.96 7.39 28.22
C VAL A 435 -15.35 8.01 28.24
N GLU A 436 -15.78 8.59 27.12
CA GLU A 436 -17.10 9.20 26.99
C GLU A 436 -18.09 8.23 26.34
N LYS A 437 -19.37 8.39 26.74
CA LYS A 437 -20.51 7.69 26.15
C LYS A 437 -21.35 8.66 25.33
N GLY A 438 -21.67 8.31 24.10
CA GLY A 438 -22.48 9.14 23.21
C GLY A 438 -23.12 8.38 22.06
N GLY A 439 -23.39 9.06 20.97
CA GLY A 439 -24.01 8.47 19.80
C GLY A 439 -25.49 8.15 19.95
N ARG A 440 -26.06 7.48 18.95
CA ARG A 440 -27.47 7.09 18.92
C ARG A 440 -27.75 6.07 20.02
N ASP A 441 -28.85 6.23 20.73
CA ASP A 441 -29.22 5.41 21.88
C ASP A 441 -28.15 5.37 22.99
N GLY A 442 -27.14 6.22 22.91
CA GLY A 442 -26.00 6.19 23.83
C GLY A 442 -25.15 4.93 23.70
N SER A 443 -25.04 4.37 22.53
CA SER A 443 -24.37 3.09 22.25
C SER A 443 -22.92 3.22 21.79
N VAL A 444 -22.30 4.39 21.85
CA VAL A 444 -20.93 4.60 21.37
C VAL A 444 -20.00 4.97 22.52
N ILE A 445 -18.92 4.19 22.71
CA ILE A 445 -17.77 4.59 23.52
C ILE A 445 -16.89 5.47 22.64
N ARG A 446 -16.56 6.69 23.13
CA ARG A 446 -15.82 7.70 22.39
C ARG A 446 -14.45 7.94 23.02
N PHE A 447 -13.43 7.96 22.19
CA PHE A 447 -12.06 8.32 22.51
C PHE A 447 -11.75 9.71 21.95
N LEU A 448 -11.31 10.60 22.82
CA LEU A 448 -10.84 11.96 22.50
C LEU A 448 -9.59 12.30 23.34
N PRO A 449 -8.54 11.44 23.39
CA PRO A 449 -7.38 11.71 24.24
C PRO A 449 -6.67 12.99 23.80
N PRO A 450 -5.81 13.59 24.65
CA PRO A 450 -4.93 14.68 24.23
C PRO A 450 -4.04 14.27 23.06
N LEU A 451 -3.61 15.24 22.22
CA LEU A 451 -2.72 14.98 21.07
C LEU A 451 -1.36 14.41 21.49
N ILE A 452 -0.98 14.58 22.75
CA ILE A 452 0.30 14.13 23.35
C ILE A 452 0.23 12.71 23.95
N ILE A 453 -0.84 11.94 23.73
CA ILE A 453 -0.97 10.57 24.24
C ILE A 453 0.14 9.69 23.73
N SER A 454 0.76 8.87 24.59
CA SER A 454 1.81 7.93 24.17
C SER A 454 1.24 6.58 23.71
N PHE A 455 2.03 5.80 22.98
CA PHE A 455 1.63 4.46 22.54
C PHE A 455 1.42 3.51 23.71
N GLU A 456 2.21 3.60 24.78
CA GLU A 456 2.04 2.80 25.99
C GLU A 456 0.72 3.15 26.71
N GLN A 457 0.33 4.43 26.70
CA GLN A 457 -0.98 4.87 27.22
C GLN A 457 -2.12 4.33 26.36
N ILE A 458 -1.94 4.26 25.04
CA ILE A 458 -2.90 3.65 24.12
C ILE A 458 -3.03 2.14 24.40
N ASP A 459 -1.92 1.43 24.59
CA ASP A 459 -1.94 0.00 24.94
C ASP A 459 -2.68 -0.27 26.25
N PHE A 460 -2.45 0.59 27.25
CA PHE A 460 -3.22 0.54 28.50
C PHE A 460 -4.72 0.72 28.25
N ALA A 461 -5.11 1.73 27.45
CA ALA A 461 -6.52 2.01 27.14
C ALA A 461 -7.19 0.83 26.41
N LEU A 462 -6.50 0.21 25.45
CA LEU A 462 -6.98 -0.95 24.70
C LEU A 462 -7.19 -2.17 25.60
N ARG A 463 -6.20 -2.48 26.43
CA ARG A 463 -6.28 -3.60 27.38
C ARG A 463 -7.44 -3.42 28.37
N VAL A 464 -7.56 -2.23 28.97
CA VAL A 464 -8.63 -1.92 29.92
C VAL A 464 -10.02 -1.95 29.27
N LEU A 465 -10.14 -1.46 28.03
CA LEU A 465 -11.40 -1.51 27.30
C LEU A 465 -11.86 -2.96 27.06
N GLU A 466 -10.97 -3.84 26.62
CA GLU A 466 -11.30 -5.26 26.38
C GLU A 466 -11.74 -5.95 27.68
N GLU A 467 -11.00 -5.75 28.78
CA GLU A 467 -11.38 -6.26 30.11
C GLU A 467 -12.74 -5.71 30.54
N ALA A 468 -12.98 -4.41 30.33
CA ALA A 468 -14.24 -3.77 30.70
C ALA A 468 -15.43 -4.32 29.91
N ILE A 469 -15.26 -4.63 28.65
CA ILE A 469 -16.27 -5.25 27.79
C ILE A 469 -16.67 -6.62 28.36
N ILE A 470 -15.71 -7.46 28.71
CA ILE A 470 -15.97 -8.81 29.22
C ILE A 470 -16.68 -8.74 30.59
N VAL A 471 -16.21 -7.90 31.49
CA VAL A 471 -16.82 -7.73 32.83
C VAL A 471 -18.23 -7.14 32.74
N ALA A 472 -18.50 -6.27 31.78
CA ALA A 472 -19.81 -5.65 31.58
C ALA A 472 -20.90 -6.61 31.05
N GLY A 473 -20.52 -7.79 30.57
CA GLY A 473 -21.42 -8.79 29.99
C GLY A 473 -21.27 -9.02 28.50
N GLY A 474 -20.24 -8.41 27.85
CA GLY A 474 -19.72 -8.88 26.58
C GLY A 474 -19.04 -10.25 26.79
N SER A 475 -18.84 -10.98 25.73
CA SER A 475 -18.06 -12.22 25.78
C SER A 475 -17.08 -12.25 24.64
N HIS A 476 -15.96 -12.96 24.85
CA HIS A 476 -15.17 -13.38 23.71
C HIS A 476 -16.06 -14.25 22.82
N LEU A 477 -15.91 -14.11 21.52
CA LEU A 477 -16.52 -15.00 20.54
C LEU A 477 -16.11 -16.42 20.92
N ASP A 478 -17.11 -17.31 21.11
CA ASP A 478 -16.88 -18.67 21.58
C ASP A 478 -15.78 -19.37 20.76
N SER A 479 -15.02 -20.28 21.37
CA SER A 479 -13.90 -20.97 20.76
C SER A 479 -14.24 -21.76 19.48
N GLN A 480 -15.52 -21.99 19.16
CA GLN A 480 -15.95 -22.48 17.84
C GLN A 480 -16.04 -21.36 16.79
N GLU A 481 -16.30 -20.10 17.17
CA GLU A 481 -16.17 -18.93 16.28
C GLU A 481 -14.76 -18.30 16.38
N GLY A 482 -14.07 -18.40 17.51
CA GLY A 482 -12.64 -18.07 17.64
C GLY A 482 -11.72 -19.00 16.82
N ASN A 483 -12.12 -20.25 16.57
CA ASN A 483 -11.52 -21.11 15.55
C ASN A 483 -11.73 -20.59 14.11
N ALA A 484 -12.49 -19.53 13.92
CA ALA A 484 -12.69 -18.87 12.63
C ALA A 484 -11.89 -17.55 12.48
N ALA A 485 -11.10 -17.14 13.46
CA ALA A 485 -10.22 -15.97 13.36
C ALA A 485 -9.21 -16.09 12.20
N TRP A 486 -8.86 -17.32 11.80
CA TRP A 486 -8.05 -17.57 10.63
C TRP A 486 -8.78 -17.26 9.30
N LYS A 487 -10.12 -17.17 9.26
CA LYS A 487 -10.89 -16.89 8.03
C LYS A 487 -10.53 -15.53 7.41
N GLN A 488 -10.22 -14.53 8.23
CA GLN A 488 -9.77 -13.21 7.78
C GLN A 488 -8.46 -13.23 6.98
N HIS A 489 -7.68 -14.32 7.09
CA HIS A 489 -6.42 -14.47 6.36
C HIS A 489 -6.61 -15.08 4.96
N PHE A 490 -7.83 -15.45 4.58
CA PHE A 490 -8.13 -15.99 3.25
C PHE A 490 -8.93 -15.01 2.43
N VAL A 491 -8.67 -14.97 1.13
CA VAL A 491 -9.56 -14.31 0.18
C VAL A 491 -10.88 -15.05 0.16
N GLN A 492 -11.96 -14.38 0.55
CA GLN A 492 -13.29 -14.97 0.62
C GLN A 492 -14.19 -14.40 -0.46
N THR A 493 -15.20 -15.17 -0.89
CA THR A 493 -16.28 -14.68 -1.75
C THR A 493 -17.28 -13.86 -0.93
N GLY A 494 -17.84 -12.78 -1.51
CA GLY A 494 -18.76 -11.86 -0.84
C GLY A 494 -18.12 -10.53 -0.45
N GLU A 495 -18.93 -9.53 -0.10
CA GLU A 495 -18.50 -8.14 0.09
C GLU A 495 -17.37 -7.98 1.13
N SER A 496 -17.50 -8.57 2.31
CA SER A 496 -16.50 -8.38 3.38
C SER A 496 -15.12 -8.97 3.03
N GLY A 497 -15.07 -10.10 2.33
CA GLY A 497 -13.81 -10.73 1.93
C GLY A 497 -13.12 -10.00 0.79
N SER A 498 -13.91 -9.43 -0.14
CA SER A 498 -13.38 -8.61 -1.23
C SER A 498 -12.84 -7.27 -0.75
N ASP A 499 -13.44 -6.66 0.26
CA ASP A 499 -12.98 -5.40 0.83
C ASP A 499 -11.61 -5.52 1.52
N GLU A 500 -11.38 -6.58 2.31
CA GLU A 500 -10.08 -6.83 2.95
C GLU A 500 -8.98 -7.13 1.92
N PHE A 501 -9.30 -7.88 0.87
CA PHE A 501 -8.38 -8.08 -0.26
C PHE A 501 -8.03 -6.75 -0.94
N ALA A 502 -9.03 -5.92 -1.25
CA ALA A 502 -8.81 -4.60 -1.85
C ALA A 502 -7.96 -3.68 -0.97
N LYS A 503 -8.20 -3.64 0.35
CA LYS A 503 -7.39 -2.88 1.30
C LYS A 503 -5.92 -3.30 1.28
N ALA A 504 -5.65 -4.60 1.38
CA ALA A 504 -4.29 -5.13 1.38
C ALA A 504 -3.56 -4.79 0.07
N MET A 505 -4.21 -4.95 -1.08
CA MET A 505 -3.64 -4.64 -2.39
C MET A 505 -3.39 -3.14 -2.57
N ASN A 506 -4.33 -2.28 -2.14
CA ASN A 506 -4.17 -0.82 -2.20
C ASN A 506 -3.00 -0.36 -1.32
N HIS A 507 -2.88 -0.91 -0.10
CA HIS A 507 -1.77 -0.59 0.79
C HIS A 507 -0.42 -1.04 0.22
N THR A 508 -0.35 -2.27 -0.31
CA THR A 508 0.85 -2.78 -0.99
C THR A 508 1.26 -1.87 -2.14
N THR A 509 0.29 -1.46 -2.99
CA THR A 509 0.54 -0.56 -4.11
C THR A 509 1.06 0.79 -3.64
N ALA A 510 0.47 1.37 -2.58
CA ALA A 510 0.92 2.64 -2.01
C ALA A 510 2.35 2.55 -1.45
N LYS A 511 2.69 1.46 -0.73
CA LYS A 511 4.04 1.23 -0.22
C LYS A 511 5.07 1.03 -1.33
N MET A 512 4.76 0.22 -2.36
CA MET A 512 5.65 0.03 -3.50
C MET A 512 5.85 1.32 -4.31
N LYS A 513 4.80 2.13 -4.48
CA LYS A 513 4.91 3.46 -5.07
C LYS A 513 5.91 4.32 -4.29
N ALA A 514 5.78 4.40 -2.96
CA ALA A 514 6.69 5.17 -2.11
C ALA A 514 8.15 4.67 -2.22
N VAL A 515 8.36 3.35 -2.30
CA VAL A 515 9.69 2.76 -2.55
C VAL A 515 10.25 3.26 -3.88
N PHE A 516 9.49 3.16 -4.99
CA PHE A 516 9.96 3.58 -6.31
C PHE A 516 10.22 5.09 -6.42
N GLU A 517 9.45 5.93 -5.72
CA GLU A 517 9.64 7.39 -5.72
C GLU A 517 10.89 7.83 -4.92
N GLN A 518 11.37 7.01 -3.99
CA GLN A 518 12.52 7.32 -3.12
C GLN A 518 13.83 6.66 -3.58
N ILE A 519 13.79 5.79 -4.59
CA ILE A 519 14.97 5.08 -5.08
C ILE A 519 15.82 6.01 -5.95
N ASP A 520 17.07 6.20 -5.53
CA ASP A 520 18.12 6.96 -6.22
C ASP A 520 19.34 6.09 -6.61
N ALA A 521 19.31 4.79 -6.30
CA ALA A 521 20.36 3.83 -6.60
C ALA A 521 19.77 2.45 -6.97
N PRO A 522 20.48 1.64 -7.80
CA PRO A 522 19.99 0.32 -8.22
C PRO A 522 20.01 -0.74 -7.09
N TYR A 523 20.72 -0.46 -6.02
CA TYR A 523 20.84 -1.25 -4.80
C TYR A 523 21.14 -0.35 -3.62
N SER A 524 20.66 -0.70 -2.43
CA SER A 524 20.84 0.11 -1.20
C SER A 524 22.30 0.29 -0.77
N GLY A 525 23.22 -0.52 -1.29
CA GLY A 525 24.62 -0.51 -0.85
C GLY A 525 24.86 -1.21 0.50
N LEU A 526 23.85 -1.86 1.07
CA LEU A 526 23.98 -2.56 2.33
C LEU A 526 24.91 -3.77 2.17
N GLU A 527 25.88 -3.90 3.08
CA GLU A 527 26.83 -5.01 3.07
C GLU A 527 26.09 -6.36 3.22
N PRO A 528 26.47 -7.43 2.46
CA PRO A 528 25.76 -8.71 2.48
C PRO A 528 25.60 -9.30 3.88
N LYS A 529 26.60 -9.14 4.77
CA LYS A 529 26.52 -9.64 6.16
C LYS A 529 25.51 -8.87 7.01
N GLN A 530 25.38 -7.56 6.78
CA GLN A 530 24.39 -6.74 7.50
C GLN A 530 22.98 -7.10 7.05
N LEU A 531 22.76 -7.27 5.73
CA LEU A 531 21.47 -7.72 5.18
C LEU A 531 21.12 -9.12 5.72
N GLU A 532 22.08 -10.05 5.72
CA GLU A 532 21.87 -11.40 6.27
C GLU A 532 21.46 -11.34 7.76
N GLN A 533 22.13 -10.49 8.56
CA GLN A 533 21.80 -10.30 9.97
C GLN A 533 20.41 -9.71 10.17
N ALA A 534 20.04 -8.70 9.38
CA ALA A 534 18.73 -8.08 9.45
C ALA A 534 17.59 -9.08 9.12
N ILE A 535 17.76 -9.89 8.08
CA ILE A 535 16.79 -10.94 7.74
C ILE A 535 16.73 -12.04 8.81
N LYS A 536 17.88 -12.48 9.36
CA LYS A 536 17.94 -13.48 10.43
C LYS A 536 17.34 -13.02 11.76
N ALA A 537 17.29 -11.70 11.98
CA ALA A 537 16.68 -11.13 13.18
C ALA A 537 15.15 -11.22 13.16
N VAL A 538 14.53 -11.48 12.01
CA VAL A 538 13.08 -11.66 11.91
C VAL A 538 12.69 -12.99 12.56
N ASP A 539 11.91 -12.92 13.64
CA ASP A 539 11.40 -14.12 14.33
C ASP A 539 10.09 -14.61 13.69
N LEU A 540 10.17 -15.67 12.90
CA LEU A 540 9.01 -16.30 12.25
C LEU A 540 8.07 -17.04 13.23
N ASN A 541 8.48 -17.25 14.49
CA ASN A 541 7.66 -17.88 15.54
C ASN A 541 6.95 -16.83 16.42
N ASN A 542 7.14 -15.54 16.16
CA ASN A 542 6.52 -14.48 16.93
C ASN A 542 5.00 -14.45 16.69
N LYS A 543 4.26 -13.79 17.58
CA LYS A 543 2.82 -13.59 17.42
C LYS A 543 2.54 -12.80 16.15
N SER A 544 1.43 -13.13 15.48
CA SER A 544 0.97 -12.46 14.27
C SER A 544 0.84 -10.94 14.46
N ALA A 545 1.49 -10.19 13.58
CA ALA A 545 1.25 -8.76 13.37
C ALA A 545 0.10 -8.56 12.37
N SER A 546 -0.43 -7.35 12.24
CA SER A 546 -1.42 -7.07 11.19
C SER A 546 -0.78 -7.18 9.81
N LEU A 547 -1.56 -7.61 8.80
CA LEU A 547 -1.04 -7.70 7.42
C LEU A 547 -0.52 -6.35 6.92
N ILE A 548 -1.15 -5.25 7.32
CA ILE A 548 -0.76 -3.88 6.96
C ILE A 548 0.63 -3.53 7.50
N ASP A 549 0.91 -3.87 8.76
CA ASP A 549 2.23 -3.65 9.37
C ASP A 549 3.30 -4.50 8.69
N VAL A 550 3.00 -5.79 8.46
CA VAL A 550 3.90 -6.73 7.74
C VAL A 550 4.22 -6.23 6.32
N ILE A 551 3.25 -5.65 5.60
CA ILE A 551 3.50 -5.03 4.29
C ILE A 551 4.50 -3.87 4.43
N GLY A 552 4.33 -3.00 5.45
CA GLY A 552 5.24 -1.89 5.74
C GLY A 552 6.66 -2.36 6.05
N GLU A 553 6.81 -3.25 7.02
CA GLU A 553 8.10 -3.83 7.44
C GLU A 553 8.79 -4.56 6.27
N THR A 554 8.03 -5.33 5.48
CA THR A 554 8.57 -6.03 4.30
C THR A 554 9.02 -5.06 3.22
N ALA A 555 8.28 -3.97 2.98
CA ALA A 555 8.71 -2.93 2.04
C ALA A 555 10.02 -2.29 2.48
N ASP A 556 10.17 -1.98 3.77
CA ASP A 556 11.39 -1.37 4.32
C ASP A 556 12.57 -2.35 4.37
N LEU A 557 12.36 -3.58 4.81
CA LEU A 557 13.44 -4.57 4.97
C LEU A 557 13.82 -5.24 3.64
N VAL A 558 12.85 -5.58 2.79
CA VAL A 558 13.09 -6.37 1.57
C VAL A 558 13.07 -5.50 0.33
N ALA A 559 11.98 -4.74 0.07
CA ALA A 559 11.85 -4.03 -1.20
C ALA A 559 12.93 -2.95 -1.38
N LYS A 560 13.21 -2.14 -0.35
CA LYS A 560 14.28 -1.11 -0.39
C LYS A 560 15.69 -1.68 -0.52
N ASN A 561 15.91 -2.93 -0.09
CA ASN A 561 17.21 -3.61 -0.16
C ASN A 561 17.29 -4.63 -1.32
N SER A 562 16.31 -4.67 -2.19
CA SER A 562 16.31 -5.48 -3.42
C SER A 562 17.03 -4.76 -4.57
N ILE A 563 17.51 -5.53 -5.53
CA ILE A 563 18.02 -4.98 -6.80
C ILE A 563 16.82 -4.41 -7.59
N ILE A 564 16.90 -3.15 -7.97
CA ILE A 564 15.86 -2.45 -8.70
C ILE A 564 16.17 -2.47 -10.20
N VAL A 565 15.57 -3.42 -10.88
CA VAL A 565 15.83 -3.67 -12.31
C VAL A 565 15.36 -2.55 -13.25
N GLN A 566 14.47 -1.68 -12.75
CA GLN A 566 13.99 -0.49 -13.47
C GLN A 566 14.98 0.69 -13.42
N HIS A 567 15.95 0.66 -12.49
CA HIS A 567 16.89 1.75 -12.31
C HIS A 567 17.86 1.87 -13.50
N PRO A 568 18.19 3.08 -13.99
CA PRO A 568 19.09 3.27 -15.13
C PRO A 568 20.47 2.63 -14.98
N ASP A 569 21.01 2.60 -13.77
CA ASP A 569 22.32 1.99 -13.47
C ASP A 569 22.25 0.46 -13.22
N CYS A 570 21.09 -0.18 -13.43
CA CYS A 570 20.94 -1.64 -13.39
C CYS A 570 20.94 -2.22 -14.81
N ILE A 571 22.11 -2.65 -15.28
CA ILE A 571 22.32 -3.13 -16.66
C ILE A 571 22.98 -4.52 -16.67
N ALA A 572 22.67 -5.33 -15.69
CA ALA A 572 23.23 -6.68 -15.56
C ALA A 572 22.19 -7.76 -15.85
N HIS A 573 22.68 -8.93 -16.23
CA HIS A 573 21.89 -10.14 -16.39
C HIS A 573 20.82 -10.06 -17.51
N LEU A 574 20.02 -11.09 -17.65
CA LEU A 574 18.84 -11.13 -18.52
C LEU A 574 17.57 -10.90 -17.69
N HIS A 575 17.58 -9.82 -16.88
CA HIS A 575 16.54 -9.47 -15.94
C HIS A 575 15.87 -8.16 -16.39
N THR A 576 14.69 -8.27 -16.96
CA THR A 576 13.95 -7.15 -17.57
C THR A 576 13.05 -6.44 -16.57
N PRO A 577 12.83 -5.13 -16.71
CA PRO A 577 11.70 -4.48 -16.02
C PRO A 577 10.39 -5.11 -16.51
N PRO A 578 9.47 -5.53 -15.61
CA PRO A 578 8.23 -6.16 -16.02
C PRO A 578 7.23 -5.14 -16.57
N LEU A 579 6.42 -5.54 -17.55
CA LEU A 579 5.30 -4.74 -18.06
C LEU A 579 4.14 -4.70 -17.06
N MET A 580 3.44 -3.58 -16.99
CA MET A 580 2.28 -3.40 -16.11
C MET A 580 1.20 -4.48 -16.28
N PRO A 581 0.80 -4.91 -17.51
CA PRO A 581 -0.16 -5.99 -17.68
C PRO A 581 0.27 -7.30 -17.01
N SER A 582 1.57 -7.60 -17.01
CA SER A 582 2.11 -8.80 -16.37
C SER A 582 2.01 -8.73 -14.84
N ILE A 583 2.26 -7.56 -14.23
CA ILE A 583 2.13 -7.34 -12.79
C ILE A 583 0.65 -7.48 -12.36
N VAL A 584 -0.27 -6.91 -13.15
CA VAL A 584 -1.71 -7.03 -12.89
C VAL A 584 -2.17 -8.49 -13.03
N ALA A 585 -1.67 -9.21 -14.05
CA ALA A 585 -1.95 -10.63 -14.21
C ALA A 585 -1.46 -11.45 -13.01
N GLU A 586 -0.29 -11.13 -12.43
CA GLU A 586 0.23 -11.78 -11.20
C GLU A 586 -0.75 -11.68 -10.03
N ALA A 587 -1.35 -10.52 -9.83
CA ALA A 587 -2.35 -10.33 -8.77
C ALA A 587 -3.59 -11.22 -9.01
N MET A 588 -4.06 -11.33 -10.26
CA MET A 588 -5.18 -12.22 -10.63
C MET A 588 -4.81 -13.69 -10.45
N ILE A 589 -3.62 -14.11 -10.91
CA ILE A 589 -3.13 -15.47 -10.78
C ILE A 589 -3.03 -15.87 -9.31
N ALA A 590 -2.48 -15.01 -8.47
CA ALA A 590 -2.32 -15.25 -7.04
C ALA A 590 -3.68 -15.35 -6.32
N ALA A 591 -4.63 -14.50 -6.67
CA ALA A 591 -5.97 -14.50 -6.08
C ALA A 591 -6.81 -15.73 -6.49
N LEU A 592 -6.71 -16.16 -7.75
CA LEU A 592 -7.42 -17.34 -8.27
C LEU A 592 -6.78 -18.65 -7.85
N ASN A 593 -5.45 -18.68 -7.67
CA ASN A 593 -4.63 -19.80 -7.22
C ASN A 593 -4.93 -21.14 -7.92
N GLN A 594 -5.11 -21.11 -9.25
CA GLN A 594 -5.44 -22.28 -10.06
C GLN A 594 -4.22 -23.18 -10.31
N SER A 595 -4.40 -24.52 -10.30
CA SER A 595 -3.41 -25.48 -10.78
C SER A 595 -3.71 -25.84 -12.22
N MET A 596 -2.72 -25.73 -13.10
CA MET A 596 -2.83 -25.93 -14.56
C MET A 596 -2.60 -27.38 -14.98
N ASP A 597 -2.82 -28.34 -14.11
CA ASP A 597 -2.62 -29.78 -14.41
C ASP A 597 -3.82 -30.40 -15.11
N SER A 598 -5.04 -30.22 -14.57
CA SER A 598 -6.28 -30.75 -15.15
C SER A 598 -7.28 -29.65 -15.47
N TRP A 599 -8.20 -29.94 -16.40
CA TRP A 599 -9.20 -28.97 -16.84
C TRP A 599 -10.15 -28.53 -15.71
N ASP A 600 -10.54 -29.45 -14.85
CA ASP A 600 -11.48 -29.17 -13.74
C ASP A 600 -10.88 -28.29 -12.63
N GLN A 601 -9.55 -28.19 -12.55
CA GLN A 601 -8.84 -27.26 -11.65
C GLN A 601 -8.53 -25.92 -12.31
N ALA A 602 -8.48 -25.84 -13.63
CA ALA A 602 -8.03 -24.69 -14.38
C ALA A 602 -9.08 -24.10 -15.35
N SER A 603 -9.98 -24.91 -15.89
CA SER A 603 -11.08 -24.53 -16.80
C SER A 603 -10.67 -23.52 -17.89
N ALA A 604 -11.11 -22.26 -17.78
CA ALA A 604 -10.79 -21.21 -18.76
C ALA A 604 -9.27 -20.99 -18.93
N ALA A 605 -8.49 -21.17 -17.88
CA ALA A 605 -7.05 -20.96 -17.90
C ALA A 605 -6.33 -21.94 -18.84
N THR A 606 -6.82 -23.20 -18.95
CA THR A 606 -6.32 -24.20 -19.90
C THR A 606 -6.40 -23.69 -21.34
N TYR A 607 -7.53 -23.08 -21.73
CA TYR A 607 -7.71 -22.55 -23.08
C TYR A 607 -6.92 -21.26 -23.33
N VAL A 608 -6.69 -20.44 -22.29
CA VAL A 608 -5.81 -19.28 -22.37
C VAL A 608 -4.37 -19.73 -22.65
N GLU A 609 -3.89 -20.75 -21.95
CA GLU A 609 -2.55 -21.28 -22.20
C GLU A 609 -2.45 -21.87 -23.62
N GLN A 610 -3.41 -22.68 -24.05
CA GLN A 610 -3.45 -23.22 -25.39
C GLN A 610 -3.45 -22.11 -26.45
N LYS A 611 -4.26 -21.05 -26.26
CA LYS A 611 -4.32 -19.91 -27.18
C LYS A 611 -2.99 -19.18 -27.33
N VAL A 612 -2.23 -19.01 -26.24
CA VAL A 612 -0.91 -18.39 -26.28
C VAL A 612 0.11 -19.31 -26.95
N ILE A 613 0.05 -20.61 -26.69
CA ILE A 613 0.92 -21.62 -27.34
C ILE A 613 0.65 -21.65 -28.84
N ASP A 614 -0.62 -21.72 -29.26
CA ASP A 614 -0.99 -21.73 -30.70
C ASP A 614 -0.48 -20.47 -31.41
N TRP A 615 -0.63 -19.30 -30.73
CA TRP A 615 -0.13 -18.03 -31.25
C TRP A 615 1.41 -18.05 -31.43
N MET A 616 2.15 -18.60 -30.47
CA MET A 616 3.61 -18.69 -30.57
C MET A 616 4.05 -19.67 -31.65
N CYS A 617 3.38 -20.83 -31.75
CA CYS A 617 3.64 -21.82 -32.82
C CYS A 617 3.40 -21.20 -34.21
N GLU A 618 2.36 -20.38 -34.37
CA GLU A 618 2.09 -19.63 -35.61
C GLU A 618 3.19 -18.60 -35.89
N LYS A 619 3.63 -17.84 -34.88
CA LYS A 619 4.70 -16.81 -35.05
C LYS A 619 6.02 -17.43 -35.46
N TYR A 620 6.39 -18.58 -34.91
CA TYR A 620 7.60 -19.33 -35.28
C TYR A 620 7.43 -20.20 -36.55
N GLU A 621 6.23 -20.22 -37.18
CA GLU A 621 5.94 -20.96 -38.40
C GLU A 621 6.22 -22.47 -38.26
N LEU A 622 5.98 -23.05 -37.06
CA LEU A 622 6.30 -24.46 -36.76
C LEU A 622 5.36 -25.47 -37.45
N GLY A 623 4.25 -24.99 -38.05
CA GLY A 623 3.31 -25.82 -38.82
C GLY A 623 2.08 -26.29 -38.02
N ALA A 624 1.15 -26.96 -38.74
CA ALA A 624 -0.19 -27.32 -38.23
C ALA A 624 -0.20 -28.42 -37.14
N GLN A 625 0.89 -29.16 -36.98
CA GLN A 625 1.02 -30.22 -35.96
C GLN A 625 1.78 -29.70 -34.74
N ALA A 626 2.16 -28.45 -34.70
CA ALA A 626 2.86 -27.84 -33.60
C ALA A 626 1.97 -27.70 -32.35
N ASP A 627 2.60 -27.82 -31.20
CA ASP A 627 1.97 -27.61 -29.90
C ASP A 627 3.07 -27.26 -28.87
N GLY A 628 2.67 -26.97 -27.63
CA GLY A 628 3.64 -26.64 -26.58
C GLY A 628 3.03 -26.65 -25.21
N ILE A 629 3.82 -26.24 -24.24
CA ILE A 629 3.45 -26.16 -22.82
C ILE A 629 4.24 -25.08 -22.12
N PHE A 630 3.62 -24.33 -21.24
CA PHE A 630 4.32 -23.38 -20.38
C PHE A 630 5.23 -24.11 -19.37
N THR A 631 6.37 -23.50 -19.08
CA THR A 631 7.41 -23.98 -18.16
C THR A 631 7.82 -22.86 -17.20
N SER A 632 8.63 -23.18 -16.20
CA SER A 632 9.19 -22.17 -15.29
C SER A 632 10.31 -21.32 -15.94
N GLY A 633 10.77 -21.68 -17.15
CA GLY A 633 11.81 -20.96 -17.88
C GLY A 633 12.76 -21.88 -18.66
N GLY A 634 13.75 -21.30 -19.32
CA GLY A 634 14.65 -21.97 -20.27
C GLY A 634 15.33 -23.26 -19.74
N THR A 635 15.66 -23.32 -18.47
CA THR A 635 16.22 -24.54 -17.87
C THR A 635 15.27 -25.73 -17.97
N GLN A 636 14.00 -25.53 -17.62
CA GLN A 636 12.99 -26.59 -17.74
C GLN A 636 12.65 -26.85 -19.20
N SER A 637 12.56 -25.83 -20.02
CA SER A 637 12.28 -25.96 -21.46
C SER A 637 13.37 -26.77 -22.19
N ASN A 638 14.64 -26.45 -21.93
CA ASN A 638 15.78 -27.19 -22.51
C ASN A 638 15.82 -28.63 -21.98
N LEU A 639 15.57 -28.87 -20.68
CA LEU A 639 15.48 -30.22 -20.14
C LEU A 639 14.38 -31.02 -20.83
N MET A 640 13.18 -30.45 -21.04
CA MET A 640 12.08 -31.12 -21.73
C MET A 640 12.40 -31.38 -23.20
N GLY A 641 12.97 -30.42 -23.93
CA GLY A 641 13.38 -30.61 -25.32
C GLY A 641 14.39 -31.75 -25.49
N LEU A 642 15.39 -31.85 -24.60
CA LEU A 642 16.39 -32.91 -24.61
C LEU A 642 15.89 -34.25 -24.07
N LEU A 643 14.94 -34.27 -23.13
CA LEU A 643 14.24 -35.46 -22.70
C LEU A 643 13.49 -36.10 -23.88
N LEU A 644 12.70 -35.28 -24.58
CA LEU A 644 11.94 -35.73 -25.75
C LEU A 644 12.86 -36.22 -26.86
N ALA A 645 13.98 -35.54 -27.12
CA ALA A 645 15.00 -35.98 -28.06
C ALA A 645 15.62 -37.33 -27.70
N ARG A 646 15.93 -37.56 -26.40
CA ARG A 646 16.48 -38.81 -25.89
C ARG A 646 15.49 -39.96 -26.08
N ASP A 647 14.24 -39.75 -25.71
CA ASP A 647 13.22 -40.78 -25.78
C ASP A 647 12.80 -41.06 -27.24
N TRP A 648 12.76 -39.99 -28.09
CA TRP A 648 12.55 -40.12 -29.52
C TRP A 648 13.61 -41.00 -30.20
N ILE A 649 14.91 -40.79 -29.88
CA ILE A 649 15.96 -41.58 -30.51
C ILE A 649 15.92 -43.05 -30.07
N ALA A 650 15.56 -43.31 -28.80
CA ALA A 650 15.40 -44.71 -28.31
C ALA A 650 14.22 -45.41 -28.97
N ASP A 651 13.07 -44.73 -29.10
CA ASP A 651 11.92 -45.25 -29.85
C ASP A 651 12.25 -45.54 -31.33
N LYS A 652 13.03 -44.63 -31.96
CA LYS A 652 13.40 -44.71 -33.36
C LYS A 652 14.41 -45.84 -33.66
N LEU A 653 15.35 -46.13 -32.74
CA LEU A 653 16.38 -47.11 -32.95
C LEU A 653 15.83 -48.56 -32.78
N ASP A 654 15.05 -48.78 -31.75
CA ASP A 654 14.61 -50.14 -31.39
C ASP A 654 13.25 -50.21 -30.70
N SER A 655 12.43 -49.16 -30.81
CA SER A 655 11.14 -49.01 -30.14
C SER A 655 11.23 -49.13 -28.59
N HIS A 656 12.38 -48.71 -28.01
CA HIS A 656 12.64 -48.79 -26.57
C HIS A 656 11.95 -47.62 -25.84
N SER A 657 11.05 -47.96 -24.89
CA SER A 657 10.42 -46.98 -24.04
C SER A 657 11.27 -46.70 -22.80
N ILE A 658 12.04 -45.63 -22.78
CA ILE A 658 12.86 -45.24 -21.62
C ILE A 658 11.97 -44.99 -20.39
N GLN A 659 10.79 -44.42 -20.58
CA GLN A 659 9.83 -44.21 -19.50
C GLN A 659 9.45 -45.49 -18.74
N LYS A 660 9.36 -46.65 -19.45
CA LYS A 660 8.91 -47.90 -18.86
C LYS A 660 10.07 -48.80 -18.46
N LEU A 661 11.16 -48.78 -19.22
CA LEU A 661 12.23 -49.77 -19.13
C LEU A 661 13.56 -49.19 -18.62
N GLY A 662 13.63 -47.85 -18.44
CA GLY A 662 14.90 -47.18 -18.12
C GLY A 662 15.81 -47.00 -19.35
N LEU A 663 17.04 -46.57 -19.11
CA LEU A 663 18.01 -46.30 -20.18
C LEU A 663 18.45 -47.62 -20.87
N PRO A 664 18.49 -47.66 -22.21
CA PRO A 664 18.98 -48.82 -22.94
C PRO A 664 20.52 -48.98 -22.81
N ASP A 665 21.06 -50.19 -23.08
CA ASP A 665 22.49 -50.49 -22.98
C ASP A 665 23.39 -49.58 -23.82
N TYR A 666 22.86 -49.05 -24.94
CA TYR A 666 23.59 -48.12 -25.80
C TYR A 666 23.51 -46.65 -25.34
N ALA A 667 22.84 -46.32 -24.23
CA ALA A 667 22.71 -44.96 -23.73
C ALA A 667 24.06 -44.25 -23.53
N SER A 668 25.10 -45.01 -23.13
CA SER A 668 26.48 -44.53 -23.00
C SER A 668 27.11 -44.04 -24.32
N LYS A 669 26.51 -44.42 -25.45
CA LYS A 669 26.98 -43.98 -26.80
C LYS A 669 26.23 -42.74 -27.32
N LEU A 670 25.12 -42.34 -26.71
CA LEU A 670 24.31 -41.19 -27.12
C LEU A 670 25.10 -39.88 -26.95
N ARG A 671 25.03 -38.99 -27.94
CA ARG A 671 25.73 -37.69 -27.92
C ARG A 671 24.83 -36.53 -28.32
N ILE A 672 24.97 -35.45 -27.58
CA ILE A 672 24.32 -34.16 -27.84
C ILE A 672 25.39 -33.19 -28.30
N LEU A 673 25.16 -32.45 -29.39
CA LEU A 673 26.08 -31.44 -29.91
C LEU A 673 25.54 -30.05 -29.59
N CYS A 674 26.41 -29.15 -29.16
CA CYS A 674 26.11 -27.75 -28.96
C CYS A 674 27.37 -26.87 -29.12
N SER A 675 27.19 -25.55 -29.15
CA SER A 675 28.33 -24.61 -29.11
C SER A 675 29.01 -24.60 -27.73
N LYS A 676 30.33 -24.35 -27.66
CA LYS A 676 31.02 -24.01 -26.40
C LYS A 676 30.44 -22.78 -25.75
N LYS A 677 29.67 -21.95 -26.47
CA LYS A 677 28.95 -20.76 -25.98
C LYS A 677 27.48 -21.00 -25.68
N SER A 678 26.96 -22.22 -25.86
CA SER A 678 25.62 -22.61 -25.43
C SER A 678 25.50 -22.53 -23.92
N HIS A 679 24.28 -22.29 -23.43
CA HIS A 679 24.02 -22.23 -22.01
C HIS A 679 24.31 -23.57 -21.30
N PHE A 680 24.90 -23.54 -20.11
CA PHE A 680 25.30 -24.72 -19.33
C PHE A 680 24.14 -25.68 -19.03
N THR A 681 22.90 -25.26 -19.25
CA THR A 681 21.71 -26.12 -19.07
C THR A 681 21.72 -27.33 -20.00
N VAL A 682 22.46 -27.31 -21.11
CA VAL A 682 22.62 -28.51 -21.97
C VAL A 682 23.35 -29.61 -21.21
N GLN A 683 24.50 -29.30 -20.59
CA GLN A 683 25.27 -30.24 -19.77
C GLN A 683 24.46 -30.70 -18.56
N LYS A 684 23.82 -29.74 -17.86
CA LYS A 684 22.96 -30.02 -16.69
C LYS A 684 21.80 -30.93 -17.07
N SER A 685 21.15 -30.73 -18.21
CA SER A 685 20.09 -31.60 -18.70
C SER A 685 20.60 -33.02 -19.01
N ALA A 686 21.74 -33.13 -19.70
CA ALA A 686 22.36 -34.44 -19.97
C ALA A 686 22.66 -35.22 -18.70
N SER A 687 23.17 -34.54 -17.65
CA SER A 687 23.40 -35.13 -16.33
C SER A 687 22.10 -35.61 -15.68
N LEU A 688 21.07 -34.79 -15.63
CA LEU A 688 19.75 -35.12 -15.07
C LEU A 688 19.05 -36.27 -15.81
N LEU A 689 19.25 -36.34 -17.12
CA LEU A 689 18.68 -37.38 -17.98
C LEU A 689 19.44 -38.71 -17.90
N GLY A 690 20.47 -38.80 -17.07
CA GLY A 690 21.27 -40.00 -16.85
C GLY A 690 22.29 -40.31 -17.95
N LEU A 691 22.51 -39.38 -18.90
CA LEU A 691 23.50 -39.53 -19.97
C LEU A 691 24.90 -39.10 -19.54
N GLY A 692 24.99 -38.27 -18.49
CA GLY A 692 26.22 -37.64 -18.00
C GLY A 692 26.67 -36.47 -18.87
N GLU A 693 27.40 -35.52 -18.26
CA GLU A 693 27.90 -34.30 -18.95
C GLU A 693 28.87 -34.65 -20.09
N SER A 694 29.60 -35.75 -19.99
CA SER A 694 30.49 -36.27 -21.03
C SER A 694 29.79 -36.66 -22.34
N SER A 695 28.46 -36.82 -22.32
CA SER A 695 27.65 -37.02 -23.52
C SER A 695 27.47 -35.79 -24.37
N VAL A 696 27.79 -34.57 -23.83
CA VAL A 696 27.68 -33.32 -24.54
C VAL A 696 28.97 -32.99 -25.22
N CYS A 697 28.94 -32.92 -26.56
CA CYS A 697 30.05 -32.55 -27.41
C CYS A 697 29.98 -31.06 -27.75
N CYS A 698 30.85 -30.27 -27.12
CA CYS A 698 30.90 -28.83 -27.31
C CYS A 698 31.77 -28.46 -28.53
N VAL A 699 31.15 -27.96 -29.59
CA VAL A 699 31.76 -27.52 -30.82
C VAL A 699 32.36 -26.11 -30.68
N ASP A 700 33.47 -25.83 -31.32
CA ASP A 700 34.11 -24.52 -31.32
C ASP A 700 33.18 -23.43 -31.83
N ALA A 701 33.35 -22.24 -31.28
CA ALA A 701 32.64 -21.02 -31.69
C ALA A 701 33.50 -20.10 -32.54
N ASN A 702 32.88 -19.28 -33.35
CA ASN A 702 33.49 -18.15 -34.04
C ASN A 702 33.80 -17.02 -33.04
N PRO A 703 34.68 -16.07 -33.38
CA PRO A 703 34.98 -14.92 -32.49
C PRO A 703 33.77 -14.08 -32.11
N ASN A 704 32.72 -14.05 -32.91
CA ASN A 704 31.45 -13.39 -32.63
C ASN A 704 30.50 -14.21 -31.73
N GLY A 705 30.93 -15.38 -31.24
CA GLY A 705 30.17 -16.21 -30.33
C GLY A 705 29.18 -17.22 -30.97
N THR A 706 29.07 -17.27 -32.30
CA THR A 706 28.23 -18.25 -33.03
C THR A 706 28.95 -19.61 -33.16
N ILE A 707 28.21 -20.70 -33.28
CA ILE A 707 28.78 -22.02 -33.53
C ILE A 707 29.52 -22.06 -34.87
N LYS A 708 30.68 -22.73 -34.92
CA LYS A 708 31.37 -23.02 -36.20
C LYS A 708 30.69 -24.17 -36.92
N VAL A 709 29.89 -23.88 -37.95
CA VAL A 709 29.10 -24.85 -38.71
C VAL A 709 29.97 -25.96 -39.31
N GLU A 710 31.14 -25.63 -39.83
CA GLU A 710 32.04 -26.64 -40.40
C GLU A 710 32.65 -27.56 -39.32
N ALA A 711 32.94 -27.03 -38.14
CA ALA A 711 33.38 -27.84 -37.00
C ALA A 711 32.28 -28.78 -36.51
N LEU A 712 30.99 -28.36 -36.56
CA LEU A 712 29.85 -29.21 -36.25
C LEU A 712 29.78 -30.44 -37.17
N LYS A 713 29.97 -30.26 -38.48
CA LYS A 713 30.00 -31.37 -39.46
C LYS A 713 31.12 -32.36 -39.13
N VAL A 714 32.34 -31.85 -38.94
CA VAL A 714 33.52 -32.67 -38.61
C VAL A 714 33.31 -33.47 -37.32
N GLU A 715 32.73 -32.85 -36.30
CA GLU A 715 32.46 -33.54 -35.01
C GLU A 715 31.43 -34.66 -35.18
N ILE A 716 30.33 -34.44 -35.92
CA ILE A 716 29.34 -35.50 -36.20
C ILE A 716 30.01 -36.71 -36.91
N ASP A 717 30.83 -36.46 -37.91
CA ASP A 717 31.51 -37.53 -38.63
C ASP A 717 32.51 -38.26 -37.70
N ALA A 718 33.25 -37.54 -36.88
CA ALA A 718 34.17 -38.09 -35.88
C ALA A 718 33.44 -39.00 -34.88
N LEU A 719 32.32 -38.55 -34.33
CA LEU A 719 31.50 -39.32 -33.38
C LEU A 719 30.98 -40.60 -34.03
N LYS A 720 30.44 -40.55 -35.22
CA LYS A 720 29.97 -41.72 -35.97
C LYS A 720 31.08 -42.71 -36.25
N SER A 721 32.29 -42.25 -36.62
CA SER A 721 33.43 -43.11 -36.85
C SER A 721 33.91 -43.86 -35.60
N GLN A 722 33.66 -43.29 -34.42
CA GLN A 722 33.94 -43.91 -33.12
C GLN A 722 32.82 -44.86 -32.65
N GLY A 723 31.76 -45.07 -33.43
CA GLY A 723 30.61 -45.88 -33.06
C GLY A 723 29.71 -45.23 -32.03
N LEU A 724 29.83 -43.91 -31.85
CA LEU A 724 28.97 -43.13 -31.01
C LEU A 724 27.71 -42.66 -31.79
N ILE A 725 26.63 -42.30 -31.08
CA ILE A 725 25.33 -42.02 -31.68
C ILE A 725 24.97 -40.57 -31.40
N PRO A 726 25.35 -39.63 -32.29
CA PRO A 726 24.82 -38.26 -32.21
C PRO A 726 23.30 -38.33 -32.47
N PHE A 727 22.49 -37.78 -31.53
CA PHE A 727 21.03 -37.83 -31.65
C PHE A 727 20.38 -36.45 -31.59
N ALA A 728 21.03 -35.46 -31.02
CA ALA A 728 20.50 -34.10 -30.91
C ALA A 728 21.59 -33.05 -31.18
N VAL A 729 21.17 -31.96 -31.79
CA VAL A 729 21.96 -30.73 -31.91
C VAL A 729 21.16 -29.56 -31.32
N VAL A 730 21.86 -28.74 -30.53
CA VAL A 730 21.28 -27.52 -29.92
C VAL A 730 21.85 -26.30 -30.64
N GLY A 731 20.97 -25.58 -31.33
CA GLY A 731 21.26 -24.25 -31.86
C GLY A 731 20.83 -23.17 -30.85
N THR A 732 21.60 -22.10 -30.76
CA THR A 732 21.31 -21.03 -29.80
C THR A 732 20.89 -19.76 -30.52
N ALA A 733 19.70 -19.25 -30.22
CA ALA A 733 19.20 -17.94 -30.68
C ALA A 733 19.38 -16.90 -29.58
N GLY A 734 20.62 -16.43 -29.39
CA GLY A 734 21.01 -15.50 -28.35
C GLY A 734 21.81 -16.18 -27.23
N THR A 735 23.13 -16.26 -27.39
CA THR A 735 24.03 -16.77 -26.33
C THR A 735 24.03 -15.82 -25.12
N THR A 736 24.14 -16.36 -23.92
CA THR A 736 24.07 -15.58 -22.67
C THR A 736 25.12 -14.49 -22.57
N ASP A 737 26.34 -14.74 -23.06
CA ASP A 737 27.44 -13.80 -22.95
C ASP A 737 27.51 -12.79 -24.10
N HIS A 738 27.36 -13.25 -25.35
CA HIS A 738 27.55 -12.41 -26.53
C HIS A 738 26.25 -11.95 -27.20
N GLY A 739 25.09 -12.55 -26.82
CA GLY A 739 23.86 -12.36 -27.56
C GLY A 739 23.90 -12.95 -28.99
N ALA A 740 24.87 -13.81 -29.30
CA ALA A 740 25.07 -14.33 -30.63
C ALA A 740 23.92 -15.28 -31.04
N ILE A 741 23.50 -15.18 -32.30
CA ILE A 741 22.49 -16.08 -32.88
C ILE A 741 23.21 -16.98 -33.88
N ASP A 742 23.12 -18.29 -33.66
CA ASP A 742 23.70 -19.29 -34.55
C ASP A 742 23.05 -19.28 -35.95
N ASP A 743 23.77 -19.79 -36.97
CA ASP A 743 23.17 -20.00 -38.27
C ASP A 743 22.22 -21.22 -38.25
N LEU A 744 20.97 -20.93 -37.80
CA LEU A 744 19.94 -21.95 -37.59
C LEU A 744 19.57 -22.66 -38.90
N VAL A 745 19.66 -21.98 -40.05
CA VAL A 745 19.38 -22.59 -41.38
C VAL A 745 20.40 -23.70 -41.69
N SER A 746 21.68 -23.42 -41.50
CA SER A 746 22.75 -24.40 -41.72
C SER A 746 22.67 -25.55 -40.71
N ILE A 747 22.41 -25.26 -39.43
CA ILE A 747 22.27 -26.30 -38.38
C ILE A 747 21.07 -27.20 -38.68
N ALA A 748 19.93 -26.64 -39.07
CA ALA A 748 18.75 -27.41 -39.46
C ALA A 748 19.03 -28.36 -40.63
N GLY A 749 19.72 -27.87 -41.66
CA GLY A 749 20.13 -28.70 -42.80
C GLY A 749 21.07 -29.86 -42.40
N ILE A 750 21.98 -29.63 -41.45
CA ILE A 750 22.86 -30.66 -40.90
C ILE A 750 22.08 -31.65 -40.06
N ALA A 751 21.14 -31.19 -39.23
CA ALA A 751 20.29 -32.05 -38.40
C ALA A 751 19.45 -33.00 -39.25
N GLU A 752 18.80 -32.46 -40.30
CA GLU A 752 18.02 -33.27 -41.26
C GLU A 752 18.85 -34.30 -41.97
N GLN A 753 20.01 -33.92 -42.52
CA GLN A 753 20.92 -34.84 -43.23
C GLN A 753 21.41 -35.98 -42.31
N ASN A 754 21.55 -35.73 -41.04
CA ASN A 754 22.11 -36.69 -40.05
C ASN A 754 21.01 -37.35 -39.18
N ALA A 755 19.73 -37.04 -39.42
CA ALA A 755 18.59 -37.53 -38.66
C ALA A 755 18.74 -37.25 -37.17
N LEU A 756 19.14 -36.03 -36.79
CA LEU A 756 19.25 -35.52 -35.43
C LEU A 756 18.02 -34.74 -35.04
N TRP A 757 17.65 -34.79 -33.76
CA TRP A 757 16.70 -33.85 -33.19
C TRP A 757 17.31 -32.44 -33.12
N PHE A 758 16.66 -31.48 -33.74
CA PHE A 758 17.10 -30.10 -33.73
C PHE A 758 16.33 -29.32 -32.62
N HIS A 759 17.03 -29.01 -31.56
CA HIS A 759 16.51 -28.14 -30.49
C HIS A 759 17.06 -26.73 -30.64
N VAL A 760 16.21 -25.70 -30.53
CA VAL A 760 16.63 -24.30 -30.52
C VAL A 760 16.42 -23.70 -29.15
N ASP A 761 17.51 -23.34 -28.47
CA ASP A 761 17.45 -22.50 -27.28
C ASP A 761 17.28 -21.03 -27.70
N SER A 762 16.03 -20.57 -27.71
CA SER A 762 15.67 -19.17 -28.03
C SER A 762 15.24 -18.37 -26.80
N ALA A 763 15.64 -18.84 -25.61
CA ALA A 763 15.26 -18.19 -24.34
C ALA A 763 15.61 -16.69 -24.28
N TYR A 764 16.72 -16.27 -24.92
CA TYR A 764 17.08 -14.86 -24.96
C TYR A 764 16.56 -14.15 -26.22
N GLY A 765 16.91 -14.63 -27.40
CA GLY A 765 16.65 -13.93 -28.66
C GLY A 765 15.30 -14.24 -29.31
N GLY A 766 14.52 -15.15 -28.76
CA GLY A 766 13.25 -15.59 -29.36
C GLY A 766 12.24 -14.48 -29.61
N ALA A 767 12.27 -13.46 -28.79
CA ALA A 767 11.39 -12.29 -28.94
C ALA A 767 11.60 -11.49 -30.25
N LEU A 768 12.75 -11.63 -30.89
CA LEU A 768 13.00 -11.04 -32.22
C LEU A 768 11.98 -11.44 -33.30
N ILE A 769 11.25 -12.54 -33.09
CA ILE A 769 10.16 -12.96 -34.00
C ILE A 769 9.11 -11.86 -34.21
N LEU A 770 8.96 -10.94 -33.24
CA LEU A 770 8.02 -9.81 -33.29
C LEU A 770 8.64 -8.54 -33.89
N SER A 771 9.98 -8.50 -34.07
CA SER A 771 10.70 -7.31 -34.51
C SER A 771 10.87 -7.25 -36.05
N SER A 772 11.30 -6.07 -36.56
CA SER A 772 11.70 -5.93 -37.97
C SER A 772 12.93 -6.80 -38.34
N HIS A 773 13.67 -7.27 -37.32
CA HIS A 773 14.88 -8.14 -37.47
C HIS A 773 14.54 -9.63 -37.35
N LYS A 774 13.28 -10.07 -37.46
CA LYS A 774 12.86 -11.48 -37.37
C LYS A 774 13.61 -12.42 -38.30
N SER A 775 14.10 -11.94 -39.50
CA SER A 775 14.90 -12.72 -40.43
C SER A 775 16.19 -13.31 -39.83
N ARG A 776 16.67 -12.74 -38.69
CA ARG A 776 17.83 -13.29 -37.95
C ARG A 776 17.54 -14.64 -37.29
N LEU A 777 16.26 -15.00 -37.13
CA LEU A 777 15.81 -16.29 -36.60
C LEU A 777 15.48 -17.30 -37.71
N ALA A 778 15.76 -17.00 -39.02
CA ALA A 778 15.51 -17.92 -40.11
C ALA A 778 16.13 -19.30 -39.83
N GLY A 779 15.37 -20.37 -40.05
CA GLY A 779 15.72 -21.75 -39.71
C GLY A 779 15.10 -22.28 -38.43
N ILE A 780 14.54 -21.37 -37.54
CA ILE A 780 13.85 -21.79 -36.30
C ILE A 780 12.58 -22.58 -36.61
N GLU A 781 11.89 -22.29 -37.69
CA GLU A 781 10.71 -22.99 -38.21
C GLU A 781 10.96 -24.48 -38.53
N ARG A 782 12.22 -24.86 -38.59
CA ARG A 782 12.64 -26.24 -38.90
C ARG A 782 12.96 -27.04 -37.61
N ALA A 783 13.03 -26.39 -36.46
CA ALA A 783 13.36 -27.02 -35.19
C ALA A 783 12.28 -28.04 -34.76
N ASP A 784 12.71 -29.19 -34.21
CA ASP A 784 11.83 -30.17 -33.58
C ASP A 784 11.27 -29.66 -32.25
N SER A 785 12.09 -28.88 -31.54
CA SER A 785 11.69 -28.20 -30.28
C SER A 785 12.36 -26.84 -30.13
N VAL A 786 11.62 -25.90 -29.51
CA VAL A 786 12.07 -24.54 -29.26
C VAL A 786 11.81 -24.16 -27.81
N SER A 787 12.81 -23.64 -27.10
CA SER A 787 12.60 -23.04 -25.78
C SER A 787 12.43 -21.52 -25.87
N VAL A 788 11.47 -20.98 -25.14
CA VAL A 788 11.14 -19.54 -25.09
C VAL A 788 11.04 -19.07 -23.66
N ASP A 789 11.67 -17.93 -23.33
CA ASP A 789 11.49 -17.27 -22.03
C ASP A 789 10.70 -15.96 -22.18
N PHE A 790 9.45 -15.97 -21.72
CA PHE A 790 8.62 -14.78 -21.72
C PHE A 790 9.08 -13.77 -20.66
N HIS A 791 9.72 -14.21 -19.59
CA HIS A 791 10.24 -13.34 -18.52
C HIS A 791 11.58 -12.66 -18.87
N LYS A 792 12.11 -12.88 -20.09
CA LYS A 792 13.23 -12.11 -20.65
C LYS A 792 12.70 -11.01 -21.57
N LEU A 793 12.99 -11.04 -22.86
CA LEU A 793 12.63 -9.95 -23.77
C LEU A 793 11.12 -9.85 -24.11
N PHE A 794 10.24 -10.71 -23.59
CA PHE A 794 8.80 -10.47 -23.60
C PHE A 794 8.31 -9.69 -22.37
N TYR A 795 9.23 -9.31 -21.45
CA TYR A 795 8.98 -8.44 -20.30
C TYR A 795 7.93 -8.96 -19.30
N GLN A 796 7.74 -10.27 -19.22
CA GLN A 796 6.85 -10.84 -18.22
C GLN A 796 7.54 -10.98 -16.87
N THR A 797 6.76 -10.96 -15.79
CA THR A 797 7.27 -11.27 -14.45
C THR A 797 7.82 -12.71 -14.38
N ILE A 798 8.92 -12.91 -13.64
CA ILE A 798 9.53 -14.22 -13.39
C ILE A 798 8.59 -15.04 -12.48
N SER A 799 8.34 -16.31 -12.78
CA SER A 799 8.84 -17.15 -13.83
C SER A 799 7.82 -17.26 -14.97
N CYS A 800 8.27 -17.35 -16.22
CA CYS A 800 7.38 -17.50 -17.37
C CYS A 800 8.19 -17.95 -18.60
N GLY A 801 8.07 -19.20 -19.01
CA GLY A 801 8.71 -19.77 -20.19
C GLY A 801 7.80 -20.78 -20.88
N ALA A 802 8.21 -21.31 -22.02
CA ALA A 802 7.54 -22.38 -22.73
C ALA A 802 8.52 -23.25 -23.52
N VAL A 803 8.12 -24.50 -23.74
CA VAL A 803 8.71 -25.36 -24.76
C VAL A 803 7.65 -25.60 -25.83
N LEU A 804 8.04 -25.41 -27.11
CA LEU A 804 7.22 -25.62 -28.27
C LEU A 804 7.79 -26.83 -29.05
N LEU A 805 6.92 -27.66 -29.59
CA LEU A 805 7.25 -28.81 -30.44
C LEU A 805 6.65 -28.62 -31.82
N LYS A 806 7.40 -29.00 -32.85
CA LYS A 806 6.93 -29.03 -34.25
C LYS A 806 5.89 -30.11 -34.48
N ASP A 807 6.00 -31.25 -33.75
CA ASP A 807 5.05 -32.36 -33.81
C ASP A 807 4.59 -32.73 -32.40
N LYS A 808 3.33 -32.41 -32.09
CA LYS A 808 2.67 -32.72 -30.82
C LYS A 808 2.62 -34.20 -30.47
N ALA A 809 2.73 -35.12 -31.47
CA ALA A 809 2.77 -36.54 -31.22
C ALA A 809 3.95 -36.96 -30.30
N ASN A 810 5.02 -36.14 -30.24
CA ASN A 810 6.17 -36.39 -29.40
C ASN A 810 5.90 -36.18 -27.91
N PHE A 811 4.79 -35.55 -27.50
CA PHE A 811 4.38 -35.51 -26.11
C PHE A 811 4.03 -36.89 -25.52
N LYS A 812 3.83 -37.91 -26.41
CA LYS A 812 3.65 -39.31 -25.97
C LYS A 812 4.74 -39.80 -25.02
N TYR A 813 5.96 -39.25 -25.10
CA TYR A 813 7.08 -39.64 -24.24
C TYR A 813 6.98 -39.07 -22.82
N LEU A 814 6.06 -38.12 -22.57
CA LEU A 814 5.75 -37.55 -21.24
C LEU A 814 4.46 -38.14 -20.67
N LEU A 815 3.61 -38.69 -21.52
CA LEU A 815 2.27 -39.09 -21.16
C LEU A 815 2.26 -40.14 -20.05
N HIS A 816 1.56 -39.85 -18.97
CA HIS A 816 1.33 -40.76 -17.87
C HIS A 816 -0.10 -40.58 -17.35
N HIS A 817 -0.86 -41.66 -17.28
CA HIS A 817 -2.25 -41.64 -16.83
C HIS A 817 -2.38 -41.98 -15.35
N ALA A 818 -3.21 -41.21 -14.66
CA ALA A 818 -3.61 -41.43 -13.26
C ALA A 818 -5.12 -41.28 -13.12
N ASP A 819 -5.78 -42.22 -12.50
CA ASP A 819 -7.27 -42.24 -12.36
C ASP A 819 -7.86 -41.05 -11.66
N TYR A 820 -7.07 -40.36 -10.83
CA TYR A 820 -7.51 -39.18 -10.06
C TYR A 820 -7.23 -37.85 -10.76
N LEU A 821 -6.47 -37.83 -11.87
CA LEU A 821 -5.98 -36.59 -12.47
C LEU A 821 -6.30 -36.47 -13.97
N ASN A 822 -5.92 -37.47 -14.78
CA ASN A 822 -6.04 -37.50 -16.24
C ASN A 822 -6.31 -38.90 -16.73
N ARG A 823 -7.57 -39.31 -16.76
CA ARG A 823 -7.93 -40.69 -17.17
C ARG A 823 -7.68 -40.87 -18.67
N GLU A 824 -7.39 -42.12 -19.05
CA GLU A 824 -7.04 -42.50 -20.44
C GLU A 824 -8.14 -42.13 -21.48
N HIS A 825 -9.38 -41.94 -21.04
CA HIS A 825 -10.53 -41.63 -21.90
C HIS A 825 -11.14 -40.25 -21.62
N ASP A 826 -10.43 -39.33 -20.96
CA ASP A 826 -10.90 -37.97 -20.74
C ASP A 826 -11.01 -37.21 -22.07
N GLU A 827 -12.17 -36.64 -22.35
CA GLU A 827 -12.42 -35.81 -23.53
C GLU A 827 -11.91 -34.37 -23.37
N LEU A 828 -11.63 -33.95 -22.13
CA LEU A 828 -11.18 -32.61 -21.78
C LEU A 828 -9.64 -32.51 -21.79
N PRO A 829 -9.07 -31.38 -22.20
CA PRO A 829 -7.63 -31.22 -22.30
C PRO A 829 -6.97 -31.09 -20.90
N ASN A 830 -6.15 -32.06 -20.53
CA ASN A 830 -5.34 -32.01 -19.32
C ASN A 830 -3.90 -31.65 -19.67
N LEU A 831 -3.41 -30.50 -19.14
CA LEU A 831 -2.07 -30.00 -19.50
C LEU A 831 -0.93 -30.83 -18.89
N VAL A 832 -1.23 -31.61 -17.85
CA VAL A 832 -0.27 -32.57 -17.25
C VAL A 832 0.22 -33.61 -18.28
N ASP A 833 -0.58 -33.92 -19.30
CA ASP A 833 -0.21 -34.85 -20.38
C ASP A 833 1.01 -34.41 -21.19
N LYS A 834 1.33 -33.12 -21.13
CA LYS A 834 2.43 -32.49 -21.87
C LYS A 834 3.55 -31.97 -20.95
N SER A 835 3.45 -32.15 -19.64
CA SER A 835 4.34 -31.52 -18.65
C SER A 835 5.08 -32.55 -17.81
N ILE A 836 6.33 -32.22 -17.43
CA ILE A 836 7.07 -32.99 -16.39
C ILE A 836 6.64 -32.62 -14.97
N ALA A 837 5.90 -31.51 -14.80
CA ALA A 837 5.37 -31.05 -13.54
C ALA A 837 3.86 -31.25 -13.48
N THR A 838 3.36 -31.84 -12.38
CA THR A 838 1.93 -31.95 -12.15
C THR A 838 1.38 -30.58 -11.74
N THR A 839 1.85 -30.04 -10.62
CA THR A 839 1.44 -28.69 -10.19
C THR A 839 2.10 -27.62 -11.06
N LYS A 840 1.30 -26.79 -11.70
CA LYS A 840 1.74 -25.77 -12.64
C LYS A 840 0.92 -24.48 -12.47
N ARG A 841 1.62 -23.33 -12.53
CA ARG A 841 1.04 -22.02 -12.34
C ARG A 841 0.42 -21.48 -13.65
N PHE A 842 -0.58 -20.61 -13.56
CA PHE A 842 -1.27 -19.99 -14.70
C PHE A 842 -0.45 -18.83 -15.34
N ASP A 843 0.83 -19.06 -15.66
CA ASP A 843 1.71 -18.02 -16.17
C ASP A 843 1.33 -17.50 -17.57
N ALA A 844 0.55 -18.26 -18.33
CA ALA A 844 0.05 -17.84 -19.66
C ALA A 844 -0.83 -16.58 -19.63
N LEU A 845 -1.51 -16.30 -18.50
CA LEU A 845 -2.33 -15.09 -18.34
C LEU A 845 -1.51 -13.81 -18.51
N LYS A 846 -0.25 -13.81 -18.06
CA LYS A 846 0.67 -12.68 -18.21
C LYS A 846 0.85 -12.30 -19.67
N VAL A 847 1.19 -13.29 -20.49
CA VAL A 847 1.41 -13.12 -21.93
C VAL A 847 0.09 -12.74 -22.61
N PHE A 848 -1.00 -13.41 -22.26
CA PHE A 848 -2.32 -13.16 -22.83
C PHE A 848 -2.78 -11.71 -22.62
N MET A 849 -2.68 -11.19 -21.39
CA MET A 849 -3.03 -9.80 -21.07
C MET A 849 -2.07 -8.80 -21.74
N THR A 850 -0.77 -9.11 -21.78
CA THR A 850 0.21 -8.24 -22.44
C THR A 850 -0.07 -8.14 -23.95
N MET A 851 -0.35 -9.24 -24.62
CA MET A 851 -0.65 -9.22 -26.06
C MET A 851 -1.93 -8.46 -26.39
N GLN A 852 -2.92 -8.47 -25.51
CA GLN A 852 -4.16 -7.71 -25.71
C GLN A 852 -4.01 -6.22 -25.41
N SER A 853 -3.19 -5.84 -24.40
CA SER A 853 -3.09 -4.45 -23.95
C SER A 853 -1.95 -3.68 -24.63
N VAL A 854 -0.79 -4.31 -24.85
CA VAL A 854 0.39 -3.71 -25.49
C VAL A 854 0.45 -4.07 -26.97
N GLY A 855 0.19 -5.32 -27.29
CA GLY A 855 0.22 -5.88 -28.63
C GLY A 855 1.59 -6.26 -29.15
N PRO A 856 1.66 -7.22 -30.12
CA PRO A 856 2.91 -7.71 -30.66
C PRO A 856 3.70 -6.64 -31.44
N ASP A 857 3.01 -5.74 -32.16
CA ASP A 857 3.67 -4.69 -32.94
C ASP A 857 4.38 -3.66 -32.06
N THR A 858 3.82 -3.32 -30.90
CA THR A 858 4.47 -2.42 -29.94
C THR A 858 5.70 -3.08 -29.33
N LEU A 859 5.60 -4.36 -28.95
CA LEU A 859 6.75 -5.13 -28.47
C LEU A 859 7.85 -5.22 -29.54
N GLY A 860 7.49 -5.47 -30.79
CA GLY A 860 8.44 -5.48 -31.91
C GLY A 860 9.21 -4.16 -32.02
N LYS A 861 8.53 -3.02 -31.96
CA LYS A 861 9.16 -1.68 -31.96
C LYS A 861 10.04 -1.45 -30.75
N MET A 862 9.67 -1.97 -29.58
CA MET A 862 10.54 -1.89 -28.38
C MET A 862 11.85 -2.64 -28.60
N TYR A 863 11.84 -3.80 -29.25
CA TYR A 863 13.07 -4.55 -29.58
C TYR A 863 13.91 -3.83 -30.64
N ASP A 864 13.28 -3.29 -31.69
CA ASP A 864 13.97 -2.51 -32.70
C ASP A 864 14.70 -1.32 -32.04
N HIS A 865 14.03 -0.60 -31.14
CA HIS A 865 14.62 0.49 -30.37
C HIS A 865 15.78 0.01 -29.48
N LEU A 866 15.65 -1.13 -28.78
CA LEU A 866 16.74 -1.69 -27.97
C LEU A 866 17.99 -2.03 -28.80
N LEU A 867 17.83 -2.57 -30.01
CA LEU A 867 18.95 -2.88 -30.89
C LEU A 867 19.65 -1.61 -31.37
N GLU A 868 18.89 -0.59 -31.74
CA GLU A 868 19.43 0.72 -32.11
C GLU A 868 20.18 1.37 -30.93
N GLN A 869 19.60 1.37 -29.75
CA GLN A 869 20.19 1.89 -28.53
C GLN A 869 21.46 1.13 -28.15
N THR A 870 21.47 -0.18 -28.30
CA THR A 870 22.65 -1.03 -28.05
C THR A 870 23.82 -0.65 -28.97
N GLN A 871 23.55 -0.39 -30.26
CA GLN A 871 24.54 0.06 -31.18
C GLN A 871 25.09 1.44 -30.80
N GLN A 872 24.23 2.40 -30.44
CA GLN A 872 24.65 3.72 -30.00
C GLN A 872 25.55 3.66 -28.76
N VAL A 873 25.25 2.77 -27.80
CA VAL A 873 26.09 2.55 -26.62
C VAL A 873 27.44 1.94 -26.99
N ALA A 874 27.47 1.00 -27.92
CA ALA A 874 28.73 0.45 -28.41
C ALA A 874 29.59 1.53 -29.09
N ASP A 875 28.98 2.40 -29.91
CA ASP A 875 29.67 3.52 -30.57
C ASP A 875 30.21 4.54 -29.53
N LEU A 876 29.48 4.82 -28.44
CA LEU A 876 29.96 5.64 -27.33
C LEU A 876 31.19 5.04 -26.66
N ILE A 877 31.17 3.73 -26.38
CA ILE A 877 32.27 3.02 -25.75
C ILE A 877 33.50 3.02 -26.67
N GLU A 878 33.32 2.78 -27.98
CA GLU A 878 34.40 2.73 -28.96
C GLU A 878 35.05 4.11 -29.19
N SER A 879 34.25 5.19 -29.01
CA SER A 879 34.73 6.57 -29.18
C SER A 879 35.54 7.10 -27.98
N ASP A 880 35.47 6.46 -26.81
CA ASP A 880 36.11 6.88 -25.58
C ASP A 880 37.36 6.00 -25.28
N SER A 881 38.53 6.63 -25.32
CA SER A 881 39.84 5.96 -25.12
C SER A 881 40.00 5.29 -23.75
N ALA A 882 39.14 5.57 -22.78
CA ALA A 882 39.13 4.91 -21.48
C ALA A 882 38.54 3.48 -21.53
N PHE A 883 37.93 3.10 -22.64
CA PHE A 883 37.28 1.81 -22.82
C PHE A 883 37.83 1.06 -24.08
N GLU A 884 37.74 -0.26 -24.03
CA GLU A 884 37.98 -1.15 -25.18
C GLU A 884 36.72 -1.97 -25.45
N LEU A 885 36.09 -1.80 -26.63
CA LEU A 885 35.00 -2.65 -27.06
C LEU A 885 35.59 -4.02 -27.47
N LEU A 886 35.11 -5.11 -26.83
CA LEU A 886 35.69 -6.44 -27.03
C LEU A 886 34.95 -7.27 -28.08
N ALA A 887 33.72 -6.94 -28.40
CA ALA A 887 32.93 -7.54 -29.47
C ALA A 887 31.85 -6.58 -29.96
N GLN A 888 31.57 -6.60 -31.26
CA GLN A 888 30.42 -5.89 -31.82
C GLN A 888 29.12 -6.51 -31.28
N PRO A 889 28.11 -5.71 -30.89
CA PRO A 889 26.85 -6.22 -30.31
C PRO A 889 26.07 -7.06 -31.31
N SER A 890 25.49 -8.12 -30.84
CA SER A 890 24.67 -9.03 -31.67
C SER A 890 23.16 -8.90 -31.33
N LEU A 891 22.82 -8.90 -30.07
CA LEU A 891 21.50 -8.55 -29.57
C LEU A 891 21.62 -7.28 -28.70
N SER A 892 21.07 -7.27 -27.52
CA SER A 892 21.13 -6.15 -26.58
C SER A 892 22.28 -6.27 -25.57
N THR A 893 23.41 -6.88 -25.97
CA THR A 893 24.60 -7.09 -25.14
C THR A 893 25.79 -6.33 -25.68
N VAL A 894 26.47 -5.51 -24.86
CA VAL A 894 27.71 -4.82 -25.16
C VAL A 894 28.81 -5.32 -24.23
N LEU A 895 29.90 -5.81 -24.80
CA LEU A 895 31.06 -6.37 -24.10
C LEU A 895 32.26 -5.43 -24.23
N PHE A 896 32.72 -4.92 -23.11
CA PHE A 896 33.81 -3.95 -23.07
C PHE A 896 34.65 -4.10 -21.80
N ARG A 897 35.79 -3.42 -21.74
CA ARG A 897 36.53 -3.26 -20.48
C ARG A 897 37.05 -1.85 -20.33
N VAL A 898 37.32 -1.47 -19.09
CA VAL A 898 38.04 -0.25 -18.78
C VAL A 898 39.53 -0.44 -19.05
N CYS A 899 40.14 0.52 -19.74
CA CYS A 899 41.56 0.60 -20.01
C CYS A 899 42.14 1.79 -19.21
N ASP A 900 42.84 1.54 -18.11
CA ASP A 900 43.52 2.58 -17.33
C ASP A 900 45.05 2.37 -17.44
N SER A 901 45.76 3.41 -17.85
CA SER A 901 47.22 3.37 -18.02
C SER A 901 48.00 3.33 -16.70
N GLN A 902 47.34 3.49 -15.57
CA GLN A 902 47.96 3.48 -14.22
C GLN A 902 48.06 2.10 -13.61
N THR A 903 47.35 1.10 -14.15
CA THR A 903 47.43 -0.29 -13.68
C THR A 903 48.07 -1.22 -14.70
N ASN A 904 48.86 -2.21 -14.23
CA ASN A 904 49.43 -3.26 -15.03
C ASN A 904 48.48 -4.49 -15.17
N ASP A 905 47.42 -4.58 -14.36
CA ASP A 905 46.47 -5.69 -14.33
C ASP A 905 45.04 -5.21 -14.60
N LEU A 906 44.70 -5.13 -15.87
CA LEU A 906 43.37 -4.70 -16.30
C LEU A 906 42.30 -5.74 -15.96
N ASP A 907 42.64 -7.02 -15.84
CA ASP A 907 41.66 -8.06 -15.54
C ASP A 907 41.21 -7.96 -14.07
N GLU A 908 42.12 -7.77 -13.13
CA GLU A 908 41.79 -7.54 -11.72
C GLU A 908 41.04 -6.22 -11.52
N LEU A 909 41.42 -5.16 -12.25
CA LEU A 909 40.69 -3.89 -12.21
C LEU A 909 39.22 -4.07 -12.62
N ASN A 910 38.95 -4.72 -13.74
CA ASN A 910 37.58 -4.89 -14.25
C ASN A 910 36.72 -5.82 -13.35
N LYS A 911 37.30 -6.84 -12.72
CA LYS A 911 36.63 -7.65 -11.69
C LYS A 911 36.30 -6.83 -10.43
N ALA A 912 37.28 -6.05 -9.94
CA ALA A 912 37.08 -5.19 -8.79
C ALA A 912 36.01 -4.12 -9.04
N LEU A 913 35.98 -3.51 -10.23
CA LEU A 913 34.98 -2.54 -10.65
C LEU A 913 33.56 -3.08 -10.51
N ARG A 914 33.29 -4.25 -11.03
CA ARG A 914 31.96 -4.87 -10.95
C ARG A 914 31.54 -5.08 -9.49
N LEU A 915 32.42 -5.59 -8.63
CA LEU A 915 32.12 -5.86 -7.23
C LEU A 915 31.91 -4.56 -6.45
N GLN A 916 32.80 -3.58 -6.62
CA GLN A 916 32.72 -2.29 -5.92
C GLN A 916 31.53 -1.44 -6.39
N ALA A 917 31.18 -1.48 -7.68
CA ALA A 917 29.98 -0.81 -8.18
C ALA A 917 28.72 -1.34 -7.50
N LEU A 918 28.60 -2.65 -7.31
CA LEU A 918 27.48 -3.29 -6.63
C LEU A 918 27.47 -2.94 -5.12
N THR A 919 28.56 -3.19 -4.40
CA THR A 919 28.61 -3.05 -2.93
C THR A 919 28.49 -1.60 -2.46
N ARG A 920 28.84 -0.63 -3.32
CA ARG A 920 28.65 0.80 -3.04
C ARG A 920 27.31 1.35 -3.54
N GLY A 921 26.43 0.52 -4.09
CA GLY A 921 25.16 0.95 -4.66
C GLY A 921 25.27 1.83 -5.93
N ILE A 922 26.42 1.87 -6.59
CA ILE A 922 26.68 2.75 -7.74
C ILE A 922 26.02 2.20 -9.01
N ALA A 923 26.23 0.90 -9.28
CA ALA A 923 25.68 0.24 -10.45
C ALA A 923 25.63 -1.29 -10.29
N VAL A 924 24.72 -1.93 -11.03
CA VAL A 924 24.66 -3.40 -11.16
C VAL A 924 25.12 -3.77 -12.57
N LEU A 925 26.34 -4.32 -12.67
CA LEU A 925 27.02 -4.62 -13.91
C LEU A 925 27.21 -6.13 -14.09
N GLY A 926 27.14 -6.62 -15.33
CA GLY A 926 27.54 -7.97 -15.70
C GLY A 926 29.06 -8.12 -15.84
N GLU A 927 29.54 -9.36 -15.74
CA GLU A 927 30.94 -9.75 -15.97
C GLU A 927 30.97 -11.02 -16.82
N THR A 928 31.97 -11.11 -17.71
CA THR A 928 32.29 -12.32 -18.47
C THR A 928 33.77 -12.33 -18.90
N VAL A 929 34.18 -13.36 -19.60
CA VAL A 929 35.51 -13.45 -20.20
C VAL A 929 35.40 -13.52 -21.74
N VAL A 930 36.11 -12.61 -22.43
CA VAL A 930 36.14 -12.54 -23.91
C VAL A 930 37.60 -12.61 -24.37
N ASN A 931 37.94 -13.65 -25.13
CA ASN A 931 39.31 -13.86 -25.62
C ASN A 931 40.37 -13.73 -24.51
N ASP A 932 40.12 -14.44 -23.37
CA ASP A 932 40.96 -14.48 -22.16
C ASP A 932 41.13 -13.14 -21.46
N LYS A 933 40.30 -12.14 -21.77
CA LYS A 933 40.24 -10.83 -21.12
C LYS A 933 38.98 -10.75 -20.22
N SER A 934 39.13 -10.26 -19.00
CA SER A 934 37.98 -9.91 -18.15
C SER A 934 37.22 -8.73 -18.76
N ALA A 935 35.92 -8.91 -18.92
CA ALA A 935 35.01 -7.96 -19.55
C ALA A 935 33.88 -7.53 -18.64
N LEU A 936 33.56 -6.26 -18.63
CA LEU A 936 32.27 -5.75 -18.17
C LEU A 936 31.24 -6.02 -19.27
N LYS A 937 30.02 -6.32 -18.82
CA LYS A 937 28.90 -6.61 -19.72
C LYS A 937 27.71 -5.72 -19.40
N PHE A 938 27.30 -4.92 -20.38
CA PHE A 938 25.97 -4.32 -20.38
C PHE A 938 25.01 -5.25 -21.08
N THR A 939 23.89 -5.54 -20.43
CA THR A 939 22.74 -6.21 -21.04
C THR A 939 21.59 -5.21 -21.03
N ILE A 940 21.41 -4.55 -22.17
CA ILE A 940 20.46 -3.45 -22.31
C ILE A 940 19.08 -4.04 -22.54
N LEU A 941 18.20 -3.94 -21.53
CA LEU A 941 16.89 -4.58 -21.53
C LEU A 941 15.75 -3.59 -21.20
N ASN A 942 16.09 -2.38 -20.78
CA ASN A 942 15.10 -1.37 -20.45
C ASN A 942 14.96 -0.35 -21.60
N PRO A 943 13.87 -0.40 -22.39
CA PRO A 943 13.69 0.49 -23.55
C PRO A 943 13.36 1.94 -23.15
N CYS A 944 13.16 2.21 -21.87
CA CYS A 944 12.88 3.57 -21.37
C CYS A 944 14.15 4.39 -21.11
N LEU A 945 15.35 3.78 -21.16
CA LEU A 945 16.61 4.47 -20.94
C LEU A 945 16.94 5.42 -22.10
N LYS A 946 17.66 6.49 -21.78
CA LYS A 946 18.18 7.45 -22.76
C LYS A 946 19.68 7.26 -22.92
N ILE A 947 20.25 7.70 -24.03
CA ILE A 947 21.71 7.65 -24.23
C ILE A 947 22.46 8.41 -23.14
N SER A 948 21.89 9.53 -22.63
CA SER A 948 22.45 10.27 -21.51
C SER A 948 22.60 9.47 -20.21
N ASP A 949 21.76 8.45 -19.99
CA ASP A 949 21.84 7.58 -18.80
C ASP A 949 23.10 6.70 -18.90
N PHE A 950 23.37 6.17 -20.09
CA PHE A 950 24.59 5.40 -20.36
C PHE A 950 25.86 6.26 -20.28
N GLU A 951 25.83 7.49 -20.80
CA GLU A 951 26.93 8.45 -20.64
C GLU A 951 27.22 8.71 -19.16
N SER A 952 26.18 8.93 -18.35
CA SER A 952 26.31 9.11 -16.91
C SER A 952 26.92 7.88 -16.24
N LEU A 953 26.42 6.68 -16.57
CA LEU A 953 26.92 5.42 -16.01
C LEU A 953 28.39 5.16 -16.38
N LEU A 954 28.76 5.35 -17.66
CA LEU A 954 30.15 5.22 -18.11
C LEU A 954 31.09 6.19 -17.38
N ASN A 955 30.64 7.42 -17.10
CA ASN A 955 31.38 8.36 -16.27
C ASN A 955 31.55 7.89 -14.82
N LYS A 956 30.52 7.33 -14.19
CA LYS A 956 30.60 6.72 -12.85
C LYS A 956 31.62 5.58 -12.83
N ILE A 957 31.62 4.74 -13.86
CA ILE A 957 32.58 3.63 -14.01
C ILE A 957 34.02 4.15 -14.13
N LYS A 958 34.28 5.21 -14.92
CA LYS A 958 35.59 5.85 -15.03
C LYS A 958 36.11 6.40 -13.70
N ILE A 959 35.23 7.08 -12.96
CA ILE A 959 35.61 7.64 -11.63
C ILE A 959 35.98 6.49 -10.69
N LEU A 960 35.15 5.46 -10.61
CA LEU A 960 35.40 4.30 -9.75
C LEU A 960 36.69 3.57 -10.16
N ALA A 961 36.98 3.44 -11.48
CA ALA A 961 38.20 2.84 -11.99
C ALA A 961 39.45 3.61 -11.54
N SER A 962 39.42 4.93 -11.66
CA SER A 962 40.51 5.80 -11.21
C SER A 962 40.74 5.76 -9.70
N GLU A 963 39.70 5.48 -8.88
CA GLU A 963 39.85 5.26 -7.45
C GLU A 963 40.51 3.91 -7.12
N LEU A 964 40.15 2.87 -7.86
CA LEU A 964 40.66 1.50 -7.66
C LEU A 964 42.07 1.27 -8.22
N ALA A 965 42.48 2.07 -9.20
CA ALA A 965 43.80 1.99 -9.81
C ALA A 965 44.89 2.65 -8.92
N LYS A 966 44.52 3.48 -7.96
CA LYS A 966 45.43 4.10 -6.95
C LYS A 966 45.70 3.17 -5.80
#